data_01bc2e270353e4c208538cb7e4f0c70a
#
_entry.id   01bc2e270353e4c208538cb7e4f0c70a
#
_cell.length_a   1.000
_cell.length_b   1.000
_cell.length_c   1.000
_cell.angle_alpha   90.00
_cell.angle_beta   90.00
_cell.angle_gamma   90.00
#
_symmetry.space_group_name_H-M   'P 1'
#
loop_
_entity.id
_entity.type
_entity.pdbx_description
1 polymer ?
#
loop_
_entity_poly.entity_id
_entity_poly.type
_entity_poly.pdbx_seq_one_letter_code
_entity_poly.pdbx_strand_id
1 'polypeptide(L)'
;MSNVLPAFALALSAMAASNLGAAPVKPAAAHSAASKADLLPFKATEKTLANGLKIIIVPTGFPNLVSLQIPVQTGSRNEVEPGKSGFAHFFEHMMFRGTKAYPPEKYQEVITRAGARQNAYTSDDLTNYHTTFAKQDLETVLKVEADRFQHLDYAEDAFKTESRAVLGEYNKNSANPVSKLFEVMRDSAYTTHTYKHTTMGFIQDIEDMPNQYAYSKLFFDRWYRPERTTIIIAGDVEPQQAIALVEKYWSSWQRGKQQAAVPVEPAPHGPVYKHVAWPTPTLPWVAVGFHAPAFSVKDKDQAALATLLSLSFGRTSPLYKRLVQNEQKVDQLFEMTPDRVDPTLAVLGARVKNIDDAVYVRDAILATVAQLRDTPVSEKDLADAKSAEKYGLIRSLDNTEQIAGTLASFVHFDRSYATINQYYRLIDTLTPADLQAAARKYLTDDGLVVTTLSHQPMAAAIATTPKLASLLPAASNAKFDVLVQKSALPQIRYKLLFTAGSAQDPKGKEGLAALTAAMVASGGSSERKIDEVNQALFPLAGSFSQQTDKEMTTFTGSIHRDNWTQFNAIALPLLLSPGFREDDFRRLKDAQKNALLLDLKDNNEEEFAKERLQTNVYAGTPYGHPVLGTVAGIDAITLDDVKQFWKSAYAQGAVKVGISGDVSDAMTATLTQALGKLPAGPGLPATVKPAGRKAQGLEVEIIEKNTRATAISFGLPLEVTRTHPDFPALWLAKTWLGEHRASNSYLYQRIREIRGMNYGDYAYIEAFPRGMVQFFPNPNLGRKAQLFEIWIRPVAPDNAHFALRVALTELGKLIDNGLTQDDFATTRDYLMKNVFVMTSTQDQQLGYALDSQWYGTPEFTKLMRDGLSKLTVLDVNRAIKQHLSAKNLSVVIVAKDAAGLKEKLVSDAFSPIKYDGNKPQSLLDEDKVIGAMKLGIKPEAVTVTPAAQAFAR
;
A
#
# COMPACT_ATOMS: atom_id res chain seq x y z
N MET A 1 8.17 2.69 8.16
CA MET A 1 7.92 3.82 7.38
C MET A 1 6.46 3.93 7.25
N SER A 2 5.89 4.91 7.77
CA SER A 2 4.58 4.96 8.35
C SER A 2 3.47 4.27 7.56
N ASN A 3 2.87 3.29 8.16
CA ASN A 3 1.70 2.56 7.70
C ASN A 3 0.35 3.24 8.05
N VAL A 4 0.29 4.52 8.10
CA VAL A 4 -1.02 5.20 8.21
C VAL A 4 -1.75 5.10 6.86
N LEU A 5 -1.06 5.09 5.75
CA LEU A 5 -1.65 4.90 4.42
C LEU A 5 -1.91 3.42 4.05
N PRO A 6 -1.10 2.42 4.46
CA PRO A 6 -1.46 1.03 4.21
C PRO A 6 -2.70 0.54 4.94
N ALA A 7 -2.95 1.01 6.16
CA ALA A 7 -4.22 0.69 6.83
C ALA A 7 -5.42 1.28 6.08
N PHE A 8 -5.25 2.46 5.50
CA PHE A 8 -6.27 3.10 4.69
C PHE A 8 -6.42 2.42 3.32
N ALA A 9 -5.33 2.01 2.72
CA ALA A 9 -5.34 1.28 1.46
C ALA A 9 -5.70 -0.22 1.64
N LEU A 10 -5.38 -0.83 2.80
CA LEU A 10 -5.85 -2.17 3.13
C LEU A 10 -7.34 -2.19 3.50
N ALA A 11 -7.85 -1.22 4.20
CA ALA A 11 -9.29 -1.07 4.40
C ALA A 11 -10.01 -0.85 3.07
N LEU A 12 -9.46 -0.06 2.16
CA LEU A 12 -10.01 0.18 0.82
C LEU A 12 -9.82 -1.01 -0.13
N SER A 13 -8.77 -1.80 -0.01
CA SER A 13 -8.59 -3.00 -0.82
C SER A 13 -9.26 -4.26 -0.25
N ALA A 14 -9.43 -4.36 1.07
CA ALA A 14 -10.27 -5.37 1.69
C ALA A 14 -11.76 -5.11 1.46
N MET A 15 -12.16 -3.87 1.27
CA MET A 15 -13.52 -3.46 0.93
C MET A 15 -13.88 -3.68 -0.54
N ALA A 16 -12.98 -4.21 -1.37
CA ALA A 16 -13.26 -4.44 -2.80
C ALA A 16 -13.92 -5.79 -3.11
N ALA A 17 -14.26 -6.57 -2.14
CA ALA A 17 -14.95 -7.83 -2.37
C ALA A 17 -16.11 -8.02 -1.41
N SER A 18 -17.25 -8.13 -1.89
CA SER A 18 -18.43 -8.82 -1.45
C SER A 18 -19.78 -8.15 -1.63
N ASN A 19 -20.72 -8.81 -2.25
CA ASN A 19 -22.14 -8.90 -1.97
C ASN A 19 -23.04 -9.59 -2.92
N LEU A 20 -24.04 -10.23 -2.36
CA LEU A 20 -25.21 -10.76 -3.07
C LEU A 20 -26.43 -11.04 -2.26
N GLY A 21 -27.59 -10.91 -2.82
CA GLY A 21 -28.91 -11.33 -2.35
C GLY A 21 -29.31 -12.70 -2.87
N ALA A 22 -29.92 -13.54 -2.07
CA ALA A 22 -30.30 -14.87 -2.36
C ALA A 22 -31.75 -15.03 -2.80
N ALA A 23 -32.01 -15.94 -3.72
CA ALA A 23 -33.30 -16.64 -3.88
C ALA A 23 -33.41 -17.70 -2.77
N PRO A 24 -34.65 -18.08 -2.32
CA PRO A 24 -34.80 -18.94 -1.16
C PRO A 24 -34.37 -20.36 -1.46
N VAL A 25 -33.30 -20.79 -0.84
CA VAL A 25 -32.92 -22.20 -0.75
C VAL A 25 -33.51 -22.74 0.55
N LYS A 26 -34.16 -23.90 0.47
CA LYS A 26 -34.63 -24.66 1.61
C LYS A 26 -33.54 -24.82 2.66
N PRO A 27 -33.87 -24.80 3.99
CA PRO A 27 -32.87 -24.95 5.01
C PRO A 27 -32.18 -26.31 4.87
N ALA A 28 -30.92 -26.25 4.60
CA ALA A 28 -30.07 -27.42 4.81
C ALA A 28 -30.04 -27.75 6.31
N ALA A 29 -30.07 -29.01 6.60
CA ALA A 29 -30.10 -29.55 7.93
C ALA A 29 -29.01 -28.95 8.82
N ALA A 30 -29.36 -28.73 10.09
CA ALA A 30 -28.46 -28.25 11.12
C ALA A 30 -27.16 -29.04 11.12
N HIS A 31 -26.09 -28.39 10.77
CA HIS A 31 -24.77 -28.95 11.02
C HIS A 31 -24.53 -28.95 12.52
N SER A 32 -24.24 -30.10 13.04
CA SER A 32 -23.80 -30.37 14.40
C SER A 32 -22.73 -29.36 14.81
N ALA A 33 -22.75 -29.01 16.10
CA ALA A 33 -21.80 -28.10 16.72
C ALA A 33 -20.39 -28.34 16.22
N ALA A 34 -19.91 -27.41 15.39
CA ALA A 34 -18.54 -27.40 14.98
C ALA A 34 -17.65 -27.35 16.20
N SER A 35 -16.70 -28.20 16.30
CA SER A 35 -15.68 -28.25 17.33
C SER A 35 -15.09 -26.85 17.48
N LYS A 36 -14.77 -26.46 18.72
CA LYS A 36 -14.06 -25.23 19.11
C LYS A 36 -12.60 -25.28 18.62
N ALA A 37 -12.38 -25.49 17.36
CA ALA A 37 -11.06 -25.44 16.76
C ALA A 37 -10.58 -23.98 16.71
N ASP A 38 -9.34 -23.78 17.02
CA ASP A 38 -8.67 -22.50 16.87
C ASP A 38 -8.75 -22.03 15.41
N LEU A 39 -8.90 -20.73 15.20
CA LEU A 39 -8.97 -20.13 13.88
C LEU A 39 -7.67 -20.31 13.10
N LEU A 40 -6.53 -20.17 13.80
CA LEU A 40 -5.22 -20.43 13.22
C LEU A 40 -4.85 -21.89 13.38
N PRO A 41 -4.56 -22.61 12.27
CA PRO A 41 -4.24 -24.03 12.31
C PRO A 41 -2.82 -24.33 12.81
N PHE A 42 -2.04 -23.31 13.19
CA PHE A 42 -0.63 -23.45 13.54
C PHE A 42 -0.44 -23.77 15.01
N LYS A 43 0.49 -24.66 15.31
CA LYS A 43 0.94 -24.93 16.68
C LYS A 43 2.05 -23.96 17.07
N ALA A 44 1.71 -22.97 17.89
CA ALA A 44 2.68 -22.06 18.44
C ALA A 44 3.39 -22.61 19.67
N THR A 45 4.67 -22.34 19.80
CA THR A 45 5.45 -22.55 21.04
C THR A 45 5.78 -21.21 21.66
N GLU A 46 5.40 -21.02 22.92
CA GLU A 46 5.61 -19.77 23.63
C GLU A 46 6.59 -19.94 24.80
N LYS A 47 7.47 -18.95 25.01
CA LYS A 47 8.35 -18.85 26.17
C LYS A 47 8.51 -17.41 26.62
N THR A 48 8.65 -17.19 27.91
CA THR A 48 9.02 -15.89 28.47
C THR A 48 10.37 -16.03 29.15
N LEU A 49 11.34 -15.19 28.79
CA LEU A 49 12.66 -15.20 29.41
C LEU A 49 12.65 -14.52 30.79
N ALA A 50 13.67 -14.74 31.59
CA ALA A 50 13.78 -14.16 32.93
C ALA A 50 13.79 -12.61 32.90
N ASN A 51 14.29 -12.01 31.84
CA ASN A 51 14.25 -10.56 31.63
C ASN A 51 12.86 -10.04 31.17
N GLY A 52 11.87 -10.92 30.98
CA GLY A 52 10.53 -10.57 30.60
C GLY A 52 10.26 -10.55 29.09
N LEU A 53 11.26 -10.81 28.26
CA LEU A 53 11.09 -10.93 26.81
C LEU A 53 10.18 -12.12 26.47
N LYS A 54 9.16 -11.91 25.67
CA LYS A 54 8.26 -12.94 25.19
C LYS A 54 8.73 -13.49 23.84
N ILE A 55 8.67 -14.79 23.67
CA ILE A 55 9.04 -15.50 22.43
C ILE A 55 7.82 -16.31 21.95
N ILE A 56 7.49 -16.22 20.68
CA ILE A 56 6.44 -16.99 20.04
C ILE A 56 6.99 -17.56 18.72
N ILE A 57 7.04 -18.87 18.61
CA ILE A 57 7.53 -19.58 17.44
C ILE A 57 6.35 -20.30 16.75
N VAL A 58 6.18 -20.04 15.46
CA VAL A 58 5.06 -20.56 14.68
C VAL A 58 5.57 -21.23 13.39
N PRO A 59 5.79 -22.54 13.40
CA PRO A 59 6.07 -23.27 12.17
C PRO A 59 4.86 -23.18 11.20
N THR A 60 5.08 -22.71 9.98
CA THR A 60 4.00 -22.43 9.00
C THR A 60 3.97 -23.41 7.83
N GLY A 61 4.99 -24.25 7.70
CA GLY A 61 5.10 -25.20 6.59
C GLY A 61 5.53 -24.60 5.24
N PHE A 62 5.81 -23.29 5.16
CA PHE A 62 6.41 -22.66 3.98
C PHE A 62 7.93 -22.91 3.99
N PRO A 63 8.47 -23.65 3.02
CA PRO A 63 9.87 -24.10 3.04
C PRO A 63 10.85 -22.93 2.80
N ASN A 64 11.98 -23.02 3.48
CA ASN A 64 13.14 -22.12 3.35
C ASN A 64 12.93 -20.65 3.71
N LEU A 65 11.75 -20.25 4.18
CA LEU A 65 11.41 -18.86 4.49
C LEU A 65 11.08 -18.67 5.97
N VAL A 66 11.62 -17.63 6.57
CA VAL A 66 11.34 -17.20 7.94
C VAL A 66 10.96 -15.74 7.96
N SER A 67 9.94 -15.41 8.73
CA SER A 67 9.56 -14.04 9.08
C SER A 67 9.73 -13.81 10.56
N LEU A 68 10.57 -12.87 10.91
CA LEU A 68 10.80 -12.36 12.25
C LEU A 68 9.99 -11.07 12.43
N GLN A 69 9.16 -11.00 13.45
CA GLN A 69 8.44 -9.81 13.87
C GLN A 69 8.84 -9.45 15.30
N ILE A 70 9.15 -8.20 15.55
CA ILE A 70 9.56 -7.71 16.88
C ILE A 70 8.65 -6.55 17.28
N PRO A 71 7.38 -6.81 17.66
CA PRO A 71 6.50 -5.79 18.18
C PRO A 71 6.94 -5.33 19.56
N VAL A 72 7.23 -4.06 19.67
CA VAL A 72 7.45 -3.33 20.93
C VAL A 72 6.14 -2.64 21.29
N GLN A 73 5.63 -2.85 22.50
CA GLN A 73 4.43 -2.20 23.05
C GLN A 73 4.68 -0.71 23.32
N THR A 74 5.08 0.01 22.26
CA THR A 74 5.44 1.42 22.27
C THR A 74 5.05 2.03 20.94
N GLY A 75 4.12 2.98 20.98
CA GLY A 75 3.66 3.75 19.86
C GLY A 75 3.44 5.22 20.25
N SER A 76 2.72 5.99 19.44
CA SER A 76 2.43 7.40 19.75
C SER A 76 1.66 7.59 21.06
N ARG A 77 0.95 6.56 21.52
CA ARG A 77 0.32 6.46 22.83
C ARG A 77 1.29 6.72 23.99
N ASN A 78 2.56 6.40 23.81
CA ASN A 78 3.60 6.46 24.83
C ASN A 78 4.33 7.81 24.87
N GLU A 79 3.93 8.76 24.05
CA GLU A 79 4.49 10.12 23.97
C GLU A 79 3.79 11.05 24.96
N VAL A 80 3.98 10.79 26.24
CA VAL A 80 3.18 11.33 27.35
C VAL A 80 3.58 12.74 27.79
N GLU A 81 4.74 13.23 27.40
CA GLU A 81 5.20 14.55 27.77
C GLU A 81 4.78 15.57 26.70
N PRO A 82 4.20 16.73 27.09
CA PRO A 82 3.89 17.82 26.16
C PRO A 82 5.10 18.29 25.36
N GLY A 83 4.94 18.54 24.08
CA GLY A 83 6.01 18.99 23.20
C GLY A 83 6.96 17.86 22.77
N LYS A 84 6.54 16.60 22.89
CA LYS A 84 7.34 15.41 22.68
C LYS A 84 6.66 14.37 21.78
N SER A 85 5.71 14.80 20.96
CA SER A 85 5.04 13.88 20.02
C SER A 85 5.94 13.56 18.82
N GLY A 86 5.77 12.37 18.24
CA GLY A 86 6.53 11.87 17.09
C GLY A 86 7.76 11.03 17.44
N PHE A 87 8.08 10.80 18.71
CA PHE A 87 9.26 10.05 19.11
C PHE A 87 9.13 8.54 18.90
N ALA A 88 7.95 7.96 18.97
CA ALA A 88 7.75 6.56 18.64
C ALA A 88 8.09 6.29 17.17
N HIS A 89 7.60 7.13 16.28
CA HIS A 89 7.90 7.10 14.85
C HIS A 89 9.38 7.44 14.59
N PHE A 90 9.93 8.41 15.30
CA PHE A 90 11.36 8.71 15.23
C PHE A 90 12.21 7.48 15.55
N PHE A 91 11.85 6.65 16.57
CA PHE A 91 12.60 5.44 16.91
C PHE A 91 12.39 4.31 15.90
N GLU A 92 11.28 4.28 15.16
CA GLU A 92 11.18 3.44 13.98
C GLU A 92 12.38 3.67 13.05
N HIS A 93 12.72 4.91 12.77
CA HIS A 93 13.86 5.32 11.97
C HIS A 93 15.21 5.09 12.67
N MET A 94 15.36 5.58 13.88
CA MET A 94 16.63 5.54 14.61
C MET A 94 17.14 4.13 14.86
N MET A 95 16.26 3.16 14.97
CA MET A 95 16.65 1.76 15.14
C MET A 95 17.48 1.21 13.94
N PHE A 96 17.42 1.86 12.79
CA PHE A 96 18.24 1.51 11.62
C PHE A 96 19.59 2.25 11.56
N ARG A 97 19.91 3.07 12.57
CA ARG A 97 21.19 3.81 12.66
C ARG A 97 22.33 3.03 13.28
N GLY A 98 22.10 1.77 13.63
CA GLY A 98 23.11 0.82 14.02
C GLY A 98 23.63 0.96 15.45
N THR A 99 24.71 0.27 15.70
CA THR A 99 25.42 0.19 16.99
C THR A 99 26.92 0.31 16.76
N LYS A 100 27.70 0.34 17.82
CA LYS A 100 29.18 0.29 17.71
C LYS A 100 29.68 -1.00 17.05
N ALA A 101 28.99 -2.14 17.29
CA ALA A 101 29.36 -3.42 16.71
C ALA A 101 28.88 -3.56 15.26
N TYR A 102 27.74 -2.97 14.97
CA TYR A 102 27.11 -2.95 13.65
C TYR A 102 26.72 -1.52 13.27
N PRO A 103 27.68 -0.69 12.81
CA PRO A 103 27.36 0.59 12.18
C PRO A 103 26.35 0.41 11.04
N PRO A 104 25.64 1.46 10.58
CA PRO A 104 24.54 1.35 9.62
C PRO A 104 24.91 0.54 8.37
N GLU A 105 26.08 0.79 7.81
CA GLU A 105 26.56 0.12 6.61
C GLU A 105 26.76 -1.37 6.85
N LYS A 106 27.38 -1.74 7.98
CA LYS A 106 27.63 -3.13 8.35
C LYS A 106 26.33 -3.88 8.68
N TYR A 107 25.39 -3.20 9.33
CA TYR A 107 24.05 -3.74 9.56
C TYR A 107 23.37 -4.07 8.22
N GLN A 108 23.36 -3.11 7.32
CA GLN A 108 22.75 -3.27 5.99
C GLN A 108 23.48 -4.35 5.15
N GLU A 109 24.80 -4.44 5.24
CA GLU A 109 25.56 -5.51 4.61
C GLU A 109 25.07 -6.90 5.05
N VAL A 110 24.90 -7.11 6.36
CA VAL A 110 24.41 -8.38 6.91
C VAL A 110 23.00 -8.70 6.41
N ILE A 111 22.09 -7.73 6.44
CA ILE A 111 20.72 -7.90 5.99
C ILE A 111 20.66 -8.17 4.48
N THR A 112 21.49 -7.47 3.71
CA THR A 112 21.61 -7.66 2.27
C THR A 112 22.16 -9.05 1.93
N ARG A 113 23.19 -9.50 2.62
CA ARG A 113 23.76 -10.85 2.42
C ARG A 113 22.77 -11.96 2.76
N ALA A 114 21.89 -11.74 3.74
CA ALA A 114 20.80 -12.65 4.05
C ALA A 114 19.70 -12.69 2.97
N GLY A 115 19.78 -11.83 1.97
CA GLY A 115 18.70 -11.66 0.98
C GLY A 115 17.39 -11.20 1.60
N ALA A 116 17.49 -10.54 2.75
CA ALA A 116 16.37 -10.24 3.59
C ALA A 116 15.61 -9.00 3.11
N ARG A 117 14.31 -9.03 3.26
CA ARG A 117 13.41 -7.88 3.22
C ARG A 117 13.12 -7.45 4.64
N GLN A 118 13.43 -6.22 4.96
CA GLN A 118 13.15 -5.63 6.25
C GLN A 118 12.31 -4.36 6.14
N ASN A 119 11.53 -4.10 7.16
CA ASN A 119 10.84 -2.83 7.34
C ASN A 119 10.45 -2.66 8.80
N ALA A 120 9.84 -1.51 9.11
CA ALA A 120 9.21 -1.27 10.39
C ALA A 120 7.96 -0.42 10.18
N TYR A 121 7.09 -0.36 11.17
CA TYR A 121 5.97 0.57 11.20
C TYR A 121 5.60 0.94 12.61
N THR A 122 5.14 2.14 12.78
CA THR A 122 4.64 2.67 14.05
C THR A 122 3.12 2.86 13.97
N SER A 123 2.42 2.30 14.93
CA SER A 123 1.02 2.58 15.18
C SER A 123 0.85 3.40 16.47
N ASP A 124 -0.38 3.61 16.88
CA ASP A 124 -0.64 4.30 18.15
C ASP A 124 -0.10 3.50 19.34
N ASP A 125 -0.11 2.19 19.30
CA ASP A 125 0.15 1.32 20.44
C ASP A 125 1.42 0.46 20.34
N LEU A 126 1.95 0.32 19.13
CA LEU A 126 3.13 -0.51 18.91
C LEU A 126 4.02 0.06 17.81
N THR A 127 5.31 -0.19 17.93
CA THR A 127 6.28 -0.12 16.83
C THR A 127 6.73 -1.54 16.53
N ASN A 128 6.52 -1.99 15.31
CA ASN A 128 6.89 -3.34 14.88
C ASN A 128 8.05 -3.30 13.89
N TYR A 129 9.10 -4.05 14.18
CA TYR A 129 10.25 -4.26 13.30
C TYR A 129 10.13 -5.66 12.70
N HIS A 130 10.22 -5.77 11.41
CA HIS A 130 10.03 -7.07 10.76
C HIS A 130 11.04 -7.32 9.65
N THR A 131 11.46 -8.57 9.56
CA THR A 131 12.45 -9.03 8.60
C THR A 131 12.04 -10.41 8.07
N THR A 132 11.92 -10.55 6.76
CA THR A 132 11.64 -11.82 6.09
C THR A 132 12.86 -12.24 5.29
N PHE A 133 13.36 -13.46 5.49
CA PHE A 133 14.66 -13.93 5.00
C PHE A 133 14.71 -15.45 4.85
N ALA A 134 15.77 -15.95 4.23
CA ALA A 134 16.00 -17.39 4.09
C ALA A 134 16.42 -18.04 5.42
N LYS A 135 15.89 -19.20 5.74
CA LYS A 135 16.03 -19.87 7.04
C LYS A 135 17.47 -20.09 7.52
N GLN A 136 18.41 -20.27 6.59
CA GLN A 136 19.81 -20.45 6.94
C GLN A 136 20.45 -19.23 7.61
N ASP A 137 19.85 -18.07 7.47
CA ASP A 137 20.34 -16.82 8.04
C ASP A 137 19.68 -16.47 9.39
N LEU A 138 18.85 -17.36 9.96
CA LEU A 138 18.10 -17.15 11.21
C LEU A 138 18.99 -16.70 12.38
N GLU A 139 20.10 -17.36 12.60
CA GLU A 139 21.02 -17.02 13.69
C GLU A 139 21.69 -15.67 13.45
N THR A 140 22.09 -15.40 12.20
CA THR A 140 22.73 -14.14 11.81
C THR A 140 21.79 -12.95 12.03
N VAL A 141 20.55 -13.07 11.58
CA VAL A 141 19.52 -12.02 11.73
C VAL A 141 19.16 -11.81 13.21
N LEU A 142 18.93 -12.88 13.96
CA LEU A 142 18.63 -12.80 15.39
C LEU A 142 19.75 -12.15 16.20
N LYS A 143 21.00 -12.40 15.84
CA LYS A 143 22.18 -11.80 16.48
C LYS A 143 22.26 -10.30 16.22
N VAL A 144 22.08 -9.88 14.98
CA VAL A 144 22.14 -8.48 14.58
C VAL A 144 20.98 -7.68 15.18
N GLU A 145 19.78 -8.25 15.16
CA GLU A 145 18.60 -7.64 15.79
C GLU A 145 18.78 -7.52 17.32
N ALA A 146 19.34 -8.52 17.97
CA ALA A 146 19.62 -8.48 19.41
C ALA A 146 20.59 -7.37 19.75
N ASP A 147 21.62 -7.16 18.96
CA ASP A 147 22.59 -6.09 19.18
C ASP A 147 21.94 -4.72 19.01
N ARG A 148 21.13 -4.56 17.96
CA ARG A 148 20.39 -3.34 17.64
C ARG A 148 19.45 -2.90 18.79
N PHE A 149 18.70 -3.82 19.34
CA PHE A 149 17.76 -3.54 20.43
C PHE A 149 18.44 -3.28 21.77
N GLN A 150 19.61 -3.84 22.02
CA GLN A 150 20.34 -3.75 23.30
C GLN A 150 21.37 -2.62 23.32
N HIS A 151 21.92 -2.25 22.17
CA HIS A 151 23.13 -1.42 22.10
C HIS A 151 23.01 -0.27 21.11
N LEU A 152 21.77 0.14 20.75
CA LEU A 152 21.55 1.28 19.86
C LEU A 152 22.36 2.50 20.36
N ASP A 153 23.27 2.98 19.53
CA ASP A 153 24.14 4.10 19.82
C ASP A 153 24.19 5.07 18.64
N TYR A 154 23.89 6.31 18.88
CA TYR A 154 23.86 7.36 17.87
C TYR A 154 24.36 8.70 18.42
N ALA A 155 25.12 9.42 17.60
CA ALA A 155 25.56 10.77 17.89
C ALA A 155 24.43 11.78 17.68
N GLU A 156 24.61 12.98 18.23
CA GLU A 156 23.65 14.08 18.13
C GLU A 156 23.41 14.50 16.67
N ASP A 157 24.46 14.48 15.84
CA ASP A 157 24.33 14.83 14.41
C ASP A 157 23.48 13.81 13.63
N ALA A 158 23.64 12.51 13.93
CA ALA A 158 22.79 11.46 13.36
C ALA A 158 21.32 11.64 13.82
N PHE A 159 21.11 11.97 15.08
CA PHE A 159 19.80 12.30 15.64
C PHE A 159 19.16 13.48 14.92
N LYS A 160 19.87 14.57 14.73
CA LYS A 160 19.38 15.77 14.04
C LYS A 160 19.05 15.48 12.56
N THR A 161 19.88 14.69 11.92
CA THR A 161 19.66 14.27 10.53
C THR A 161 18.36 13.46 10.41
N GLU A 162 18.14 12.50 11.31
CA GLU A 162 16.92 11.68 11.27
C GLU A 162 15.67 12.45 11.66
N SER A 163 15.76 13.35 12.62
CA SER A 163 14.66 14.25 13.01
C SER A 163 14.11 15.03 11.81
N ARG A 164 14.96 15.39 10.87
CA ARG A 164 14.59 16.11 9.65
C ARG A 164 14.03 15.20 8.56
N ALA A 165 14.48 13.94 8.50
CA ALA A 165 13.85 12.94 7.66
C ALA A 165 12.38 12.72 8.09
N VAL A 166 12.12 12.69 9.40
CA VAL A 166 10.77 12.62 9.99
C VAL A 166 9.96 13.87 9.64
N LEU A 167 10.55 15.07 9.72
CA LEU A 167 9.89 16.31 9.27
C LEU A 167 9.59 16.28 7.77
N GLY A 168 10.50 15.77 6.95
CA GLY A 168 10.31 15.57 5.51
C GLY A 168 9.13 14.63 5.23
N GLU A 169 9.01 13.56 6.00
CA GLU A 169 7.87 12.63 5.89
C GLU A 169 6.57 13.25 6.38
N TYR A 170 6.59 13.98 7.46
CA TYR A 170 5.42 14.75 7.93
C TYR A 170 4.91 15.68 6.82
N ASN A 171 5.80 16.44 6.18
CA ASN A 171 5.45 17.37 5.11
C ASN A 171 4.84 16.63 3.90
N LYS A 172 5.39 15.48 3.55
CA LYS A 172 4.84 14.60 2.53
C LYS A 172 3.44 14.07 2.89
N ASN A 173 3.26 13.57 4.11
CA ASN A 173 1.99 13.00 4.55
C ASN A 173 0.91 14.06 4.76
N SER A 174 1.26 15.26 5.23
CA SER A 174 0.38 16.41 5.42
C SER A 174 -0.04 17.06 4.09
N ALA A 175 0.61 16.72 2.98
CA ALA A 175 0.16 17.08 1.63
C ALA A 175 -1.09 16.26 1.20
N ASN A 176 -1.40 15.15 1.88
CA ASN A 176 -2.61 14.38 1.64
C ASN A 176 -3.79 14.94 2.45
N PRO A 177 -4.92 15.31 1.80
CA PRO A 177 -6.08 15.88 2.48
C PRO A 177 -6.65 14.96 3.55
N VAL A 178 -6.66 13.66 3.33
CA VAL A 178 -7.22 12.66 4.25
C VAL A 178 -6.37 12.54 5.52
N SER A 179 -5.05 12.58 5.38
CA SER A 179 -4.12 12.57 6.52
C SER A 179 -4.33 13.80 7.41
N LYS A 180 -4.53 14.99 6.80
CA LYS A 180 -4.82 16.23 7.55
C LYS A 180 -6.20 16.22 8.18
N LEU A 181 -7.19 15.61 7.54
CA LEU A 181 -8.53 15.43 8.07
C LEU A 181 -8.52 14.61 9.38
N PHE A 182 -7.77 13.51 9.40
CA PHE A 182 -7.61 12.65 10.58
C PHE A 182 -6.77 13.29 11.68
N GLU A 183 -5.72 14.03 11.34
CA GLU A 183 -4.91 14.78 12.31
C GLU A 183 -5.80 15.78 13.08
N VAL A 184 -6.60 16.58 12.38
CA VAL A 184 -7.51 17.57 12.98
C VAL A 184 -8.67 16.90 13.73
N MET A 185 -9.17 15.76 13.26
CA MET A 185 -10.21 14.98 13.92
C MET A 185 -9.73 14.48 15.29
N ARG A 186 -8.55 13.90 15.35
CA ARG A 186 -7.94 13.36 16.58
C ARG A 186 -7.64 14.50 17.56
N ASP A 187 -7.01 15.57 17.12
CA ASP A 187 -6.73 16.74 17.94
C ASP A 187 -8.00 17.38 18.53
N SER A 188 -9.13 17.27 17.83
CA SER A 188 -10.44 17.79 18.28
C SER A 188 -11.19 16.82 19.20
N ALA A 189 -10.94 15.52 19.08
CA ALA A 189 -11.64 14.48 19.83
C ALA A 189 -11.07 14.26 21.23
N TYR A 190 -9.76 14.45 21.40
CA TYR A 190 -9.07 14.18 22.65
C TYR A 190 -8.57 15.47 23.31
N THR A 191 -8.66 15.55 24.62
CA THR A 191 -8.20 16.67 25.43
C THR A 191 -6.88 16.38 26.14
N THR A 192 -6.73 15.17 26.65
CA THR A 192 -5.58 14.78 27.48
C THR A 192 -4.85 13.53 26.97
N HIS A 193 -5.58 12.55 26.39
CA HIS A 193 -5.00 11.31 25.93
C HIS A 193 -4.09 11.52 24.71
N THR A 194 -3.02 10.79 24.63
CA THR A 194 -2.01 10.90 23.55
C THR A 194 -2.52 10.44 22.16
N TYR A 195 -3.67 9.78 22.08
CA TYR A 195 -4.37 9.58 20.79
C TYR A 195 -4.84 10.88 20.14
N LYS A 196 -4.65 12.00 20.81
CA LYS A 196 -4.87 13.35 20.29
C LYS A 196 -4.03 13.66 19.05
N HIS A 197 -2.82 13.14 18.95
CA HIS A 197 -1.96 13.26 17.78
C HIS A 197 -1.86 11.95 17.00
N THR A 198 -1.49 12.04 15.76
CA THR A 198 -1.18 10.88 14.93
C THR A 198 0.21 10.33 15.26
N THR A 199 0.56 9.19 14.72
CA THR A 199 1.92 8.62 14.84
C THR A 199 3.02 9.56 14.34
N MET A 200 2.67 10.51 13.46
CA MET A 200 3.60 11.55 12.99
C MET A 200 3.88 12.63 14.05
N GLY A 201 3.02 12.77 15.06
CA GLY A 201 3.12 13.84 16.03
C GLY A 201 2.56 15.18 15.53
N PHE A 202 2.60 16.20 16.38
CA PHE A 202 2.25 17.58 16.03
C PHE A 202 3.43 18.25 15.31
N ILE A 203 3.16 19.04 14.28
CA ILE A 203 4.18 19.71 13.46
C ILE A 203 5.19 20.52 14.31
N GLN A 204 4.70 21.26 15.30
CA GLN A 204 5.58 22.06 16.18
C GLN A 204 6.56 21.20 16.98
N ASP A 205 6.13 20.00 17.40
CA ASP A 205 6.97 19.08 18.16
C ASP A 205 8.03 18.45 17.24
N ILE A 206 7.64 18.15 15.99
CA ILE A 206 8.54 17.61 14.96
C ILE A 206 9.57 18.66 14.52
N GLU A 207 9.17 19.92 14.37
CA GLU A 207 10.10 21.00 14.05
C GLU A 207 11.11 21.26 15.18
N ASP A 208 10.71 21.09 16.46
CA ASP A 208 11.57 21.21 17.62
C ASP A 208 12.36 19.94 17.94
N MET A 209 12.01 18.78 17.36
CA MET A 209 12.65 17.50 17.64
C MET A 209 14.17 17.52 17.53
N PRO A 210 14.83 18.22 16.57
CA PRO A 210 16.29 18.33 16.50
C PRO A 210 16.97 18.87 17.77
N ASN A 211 16.23 19.60 18.61
CA ASN A 211 16.74 20.16 19.87
C ASN A 211 16.57 19.20 21.06
N GLN A 212 16.00 18.01 20.84
CA GLN A 212 15.53 17.12 21.90
C GLN A 212 16.37 15.83 22.07
N TYR A 213 17.66 15.89 21.73
CA TYR A 213 18.57 14.73 21.78
C TYR A 213 18.57 14.01 23.13
N ALA A 214 18.64 14.76 24.24
CA ALA A 214 18.62 14.17 25.59
C ALA A 214 17.30 13.41 25.88
N TYR A 215 16.17 13.95 25.41
CA TYR A 215 14.88 13.31 25.57
C TYR A 215 14.79 12.01 24.74
N SER A 216 15.39 11.96 23.56
CA SER A 216 15.42 10.74 22.76
C SER A 216 16.04 9.56 23.51
N LYS A 217 17.13 9.81 24.23
CA LYS A 217 17.76 8.78 25.08
C LYS A 217 16.83 8.31 26.21
N LEU A 218 16.14 9.25 26.85
CA LEU A 218 15.15 8.96 27.90
C LEU A 218 13.99 8.11 27.35
N PHE A 219 13.46 8.46 26.17
CA PHE A 219 12.37 7.75 25.53
C PHE A 219 12.75 6.30 25.19
N PHE A 220 13.93 6.10 24.61
CA PHE A 220 14.44 4.77 24.30
C PHE A 220 14.65 3.94 25.58
N ASP A 221 15.29 4.51 26.57
CA ASP A 221 15.55 3.86 27.86
C ASP A 221 14.30 3.45 28.62
N ARG A 222 13.21 4.17 28.43
CA ARG A 222 11.93 3.92 29.08
C ARG A 222 11.12 2.84 28.36
N TRP A 223 11.07 2.89 27.04
CA TRP A 223 10.07 2.17 26.28
C TRP A 223 10.60 0.93 25.55
N TYR A 224 11.86 0.94 25.09
CA TYR A 224 12.48 -0.18 24.39
C TYR A 224 13.09 -1.16 25.39
N ARG A 225 12.27 -2.04 25.93
CA ARG A 225 12.64 -2.97 27.00
C ARG A 225 12.08 -4.38 26.74
N PRO A 226 12.80 -5.43 27.23
CA PRO A 226 12.39 -6.81 26.96
C PRO A 226 10.99 -7.16 27.46
N GLU A 227 10.57 -6.63 28.61
CA GLU A 227 9.22 -6.84 29.14
C GLU A 227 8.11 -6.16 28.33
N ARG A 228 8.43 -5.33 27.36
CA ARG A 228 7.50 -4.68 26.43
C ARG A 228 7.62 -5.23 25.01
N THR A 229 8.56 -6.15 24.80
CA THR A 229 8.89 -6.66 23.48
C THR A 229 8.49 -8.13 23.35
N THR A 230 7.99 -8.50 22.21
CA THR A 230 7.75 -9.89 21.84
C THR A 230 8.53 -10.22 20.57
N ILE A 231 9.16 -11.38 20.53
CA ILE A 231 9.79 -11.92 19.33
C ILE A 231 8.88 -13.00 18.75
N ILE A 232 8.37 -12.77 17.56
CA ILE A 232 7.56 -13.73 16.82
C ILE A 232 8.40 -14.23 15.64
N ILE A 233 8.62 -15.53 15.57
CA ILE A 233 9.33 -16.18 14.48
C ILE A 233 8.36 -17.18 13.82
N ALA A 234 7.94 -16.88 12.61
CA ALA A 234 7.09 -17.75 11.82
C ALA A 234 7.83 -18.27 10.59
N GLY A 235 7.57 -19.51 10.16
CA GLY A 235 8.17 -20.04 8.94
C GLY A 235 8.68 -21.46 9.04
N ASP A 236 9.70 -21.75 8.26
CA ASP A 236 10.45 -23.02 8.26
C ASP A 236 11.46 -23.01 9.41
N VAL A 237 10.96 -23.22 10.61
CA VAL A 237 11.73 -23.15 11.85
C VAL A 237 11.44 -24.32 12.77
N GLU A 238 12.49 -24.77 13.45
CA GLU A 238 12.35 -25.71 14.55
C GLU A 238 12.24 -24.93 15.86
N PRO A 239 11.13 -25.10 16.62
CA PRO A 239 10.84 -24.25 17.77
C PRO A 239 11.92 -24.21 18.85
N GLN A 240 12.47 -25.36 19.23
CA GLN A 240 13.46 -25.42 20.31
C GLN A 240 14.79 -24.76 19.90
N GLN A 241 15.17 -24.95 18.64
CA GLN A 241 16.38 -24.31 18.08
C GLN A 241 16.21 -22.78 18.00
N ALA A 242 15.07 -22.31 17.53
CA ALA A 242 14.77 -20.88 17.46
C ALA A 242 14.75 -20.23 18.86
N ILE A 243 14.12 -20.87 19.84
CA ILE A 243 14.10 -20.41 21.23
C ILE A 243 15.53 -20.34 21.80
N ALA A 244 16.37 -21.36 21.58
CA ALA A 244 17.74 -21.39 22.06
C ALA A 244 18.59 -20.24 21.46
N LEU A 245 18.38 -19.90 20.18
CA LEU A 245 19.03 -18.76 19.54
C LEU A 245 18.58 -17.43 20.14
N VAL A 246 17.28 -17.25 20.38
CA VAL A 246 16.78 -16.05 21.05
C VAL A 246 17.35 -15.97 22.48
N GLU A 247 17.38 -17.05 23.24
CA GLU A 247 17.98 -17.09 24.59
C GLU A 247 19.46 -16.69 24.54
N LYS A 248 20.19 -17.22 23.59
CA LYS A 248 21.62 -16.94 23.40
C LYS A 248 21.92 -15.46 23.23
N TYR A 249 21.15 -14.75 22.46
CA TYR A 249 21.45 -13.35 22.09
C TYR A 249 20.65 -12.28 22.84
N TRP A 250 19.47 -12.63 23.41
CA TRP A 250 18.54 -11.67 24.00
C TRP A 250 18.43 -11.73 25.52
N SER A 251 18.98 -12.75 26.20
CA SER A 251 18.87 -12.92 27.65
C SER A 251 19.60 -11.84 28.43
N SER A 252 20.63 -11.20 27.86
CA SER A 252 21.43 -10.12 28.48
C SER A 252 20.71 -8.78 28.50
N TRP A 253 19.62 -8.62 27.71
CA TRP A 253 18.89 -7.38 27.62
C TRP A 253 18.22 -7.01 28.94
N GLN A 254 18.56 -5.85 29.47
CA GLN A 254 18.15 -5.44 30.81
C GLN A 254 16.72 -4.90 30.84
N ARG A 255 16.00 -5.24 31.91
CA ARG A 255 14.66 -4.69 32.17
C ARG A 255 14.71 -3.19 32.42
N GLY A 256 13.57 -2.52 32.05
CA GLY A 256 13.44 -1.09 32.29
C GLY A 256 13.30 -0.72 33.78
N LYS A 257 13.79 0.45 34.08
CA LYS A 257 13.77 1.02 35.46
C LYS A 257 12.75 2.14 35.62
N GLN A 258 12.27 2.69 34.51
CA GLN A 258 11.37 3.84 34.48
C GLN A 258 10.02 3.45 33.87
N GLN A 259 8.95 4.02 34.39
CA GLN A 259 7.62 3.92 33.83
C GLN A 259 6.99 5.31 33.74
N ALA A 260 6.15 5.55 32.74
CA ALA A 260 5.30 6.72 32.62
C ALA A 260 3.88 6.27 32.37
N ALA A 261 2.93 6.90 33.04
CA ALA A 261 1.52 6.63 32.85
C ALA A 261 0.99 7.39 31.65
N VAL A 262 0.25 6.71 30.80
CA VAL A 262 -0.50 7.35 29.73
C VAL A 262 -1.70 8.08 30.34
N PRO A 263 -1.96 9.35 30.00
CA PRO A 263 -3.10 10.10 30.48
C PRO A 263 -4.42 9.41 30.08
N VAL A 264 -5.40 9.39 30.99
CA VAL A 264 -6.75 8.89 30.70
C VAL A 264 -7.60 10.03 30.15
N GLU A 265 -8.29 9.78 29.02
CA GLU A 265 -9.22 10.76 28.46
C GLU A 265 -10.46 10.89 29.34
N PRO A 266 -10.91 12.10 29.69
CA PRO A 266 -12.18 12.30 30.38
C PRO A 266 -13.35 11.92 29.46
N ALA A 267 -14.55 11.76 30.04
CA ALA A 267 -15.77 11.53 29.29
C ALA A 267 -16.01 12.64 28.27
N PRO A 268 -16.36 12.31 27.01
CA PRO A 268 -16.55 13.28 25.96
C PRO A 268 -17.77 14.19 26.24
N HIS A 269 -17.68 15.42 25.83
CA HIS A 269 -18.71 16.44 25.92
C HIS A 269 -18.97 17.06 24.54
N GLY A 270 -19.57 16.32 23.67
CA GLY A 270 -19.82 16.69 22.28
C GLY A 270 -21.20 17.26 21.99
N PRO A 271 -21.56 17.46 20.74
CA PRO A 271 -20.74 17.22 19.54
C PRO A 271 -19.67 18.30 19.29
N VAL A 272 -18.54 17.85 18.78
CA VAL A 272 -17.43 18.71 18.35
C VAL A 272 -17.43 18.80 16.82
N TYR A 273 -17.27 19.98 16.26
CA TYR A 273 -17.10 20.23 14.84
C TYR A 273 -15.81 20.99 14.53
N LYS A 274 -15.09 20.52 13.50
CA LYS A 274 -13.93 21.20 12.92
C LYS A 274 -13.95 21.13 11.41
N HIS A 275 -13.46 22.17 10.75
CA HIS A 275 -13.28 22.24 9.31
C HIS A 275 -11.82 22.49 8.94
N VAL A 276 -11.33 21.78 7.95
CA VAL A 276 -10.01 21.94 7.34
C VAL A 276 -10.19 22.60 5.98
N ALA A 277 -9.81 23.87 5.86
CA ALA A 277 -9.73 24.59 4.61
C ALA A 277 -8.51 24.07 3.82
N TRP A 278 -8.73 23.39 2.71
CA TRP A 278 -7.68 22.82 1.90
C TRP A 278 -7.22 23.78 0.79
N PRO A 279 -5.93 23.98 0.60
CA PRO A 279 -5.41 25.05 -0.28
C PRO A 279 -5.57 24.75 -1.78
N THR A 280 -5.73 23.50 -2.16
CA THR A 280 -5.81 23.06 -3.56
C THR A 280 -7.15 22.39 -3.88
N PRO A 281 -7.61 22.35 -5.12
CA PRO A 281 -8.82 21.62 -5.51
C PRO A 281 -8.78 20.17 -5.03
N THR A 282 -9.80 19.72 -4.34
CA THR A 282 -10.06 18.37 -3.90
C THR A 282 -11.56 18.15 -3.73
N LEU A 283 -12.02 16.93 -3.81
CA LEU A 283 -13.38 16.58 -3.44
C LEU A 283 -13.57 16.76 -1.92
N PRO A 284 -14.73 17.25 -1.50
CA PRO A 284 -15.04 17.44 -0.10
C PRO A 284 -15.04 16.14 0.68
N TRP A 285 -14.53 16.16 1.89
CA TRP A 285 -14.57 15.07 2.85
C TRP A 285 -15.45 15.41 4.04
N VAL A 286 -16.24 14.44 4.47
CA VAL A 286 -17.03 14.44 5.70
C VAL A 286 -16.64 13.22 6.50
N ALA A 287 -16.10 13.41 7.68
CA ALA A 287 -15.78 12.35 8.63
C ALA A 287 -16.55 12.55 9.93
N VAL A 288 -17.15 11.50 10.43
CA VAL A 288 -17.97 11.42 11.64
C VAL A 288 -17.34 10.41 12.57
N GLY A 289 -16.79 10.83 13.67
CA GLY A 289 -16.14 9.99 14.69
C GLY A 289 -16.99 9.85 15.94
N PHE A 290 -16.91 8.70 16.60
CA PHE A 290 -17.50 8.43 17.91
C PHE A 290 -16.43 7.84 18.84
N HIS A 291 -16.39 8.24 20.09
CA HIS A 291 -15.56 7.59 21.09
C HIS A 291 -15.99 6.13 21.27
N ALA A 292 -15.08 5.23 21.04
CA ALA A 292 -15.25 3.78 20.99
C ALA A 292 -14.47 3.07 22.11
N PRO A 293 -14.84 1.86 22.51
CA PRO A 293 -14.12 1.10 23.53
C PRO A 293 -12.73 0.67 23.09
N ALA A 294 -11.88 0.34 24.04
CA ALA A 294 -10.62 -0.33 23.87
C ALA A 294 -10.82 -1.77 23.37
N PHE A 295 -9.82 -2.32 22.69
CA PHE A 295 -9.74 -3.74 22.34
C PHE A 295 -9.84 -4.64 23.57
N SER A 296 -10.60 -5.73 23.47
CA SER A 296 -10.75 -6.71 24.51
C SER A 296 -11.05 -8.10 23.94
N VAL A 297 -10.46 -9.12 24.49
CA VAL A 297 -10.81 -10.53 24.26
C VAL A 297 -11.81 -11.06 25.31
N LYS A 298 -12.21 -10.23 26.28
CA LYS A 298 -13.09 -10.57 27.40
C LYS A 298 -14.42 -9.83 27.34
N ASP A 299 -14.41 -8.58 26.87
CA ASP A 299 -15.56 -7.71 26.72
C ASP A 299 -15.96 -7.64 25.25
N LYS A 300 -17.23 -7.78 24.97
CA LYS A 300 -17.81 -7.80 23.63
C LYS A 300 -17.95 -6.43 22.96
N ASP A 301 -17.85 -5.36 23.70
CA ASP A 301 -18.24 -4.02 23.24
C ASP A 301 -17.47 -3.58 21.98
N GLN A 302 -16.15 -3.79 21.95
CA GLN A 302 -15.32 -3.40 20.81
C GLN A 302 -15.65 -4.27 19.58
N ALA A 303 -15.65 -5.58 19.73
CA ALA A 303 -15.97 -6.52 18.64
C ALA A 303 -17.41 -6.31 18.11
N ALA A 304 -18.37 -6.07 19.00
CA ALA A 304 -19.75 -5.78 18.63
C ALA A 304 -19.89 -4.45 17.86
N LEU A 305 -19.21 -3.40 18.30
CA LEU A 305 -19.23 -2.11 17.62
C LEU A 305 -18.55 -2.18 16.26
N ALA A 306 -17.39 -2.81 16.16
CA ALA A 306 -16.66 -2.98 14.89
C ALA A 306 -17.48 -3.79 13.88
N THR A 307 -18.03 -4.95 14.29
CA THR A 307 -18.91 -5.76 13.44
C THR A 307 -20.14 -4.98 12.98
N LEU A 308 -20.78 -4.23 13.88
CA LEU A 308 -21.96 -3.42 13.53
C LEU A 308 -21.67 -2.33 12.52
N LEU A 309 -20.58 -1.61 12.68
CA LEU A 309 -20.21 -0.50 11.77
C LEU A 309 -19.75 -1.04 10.42
N SER A 310 -19.02 -2.14 10.39
CA SER A 310 -18.65 -2.83 9.16
C SER A 310 -19.86 -3.28 8.35
N LEU A 311 -20.87 -3.88 9.00
CA LEU A 311 -22.17 -4.23 8.40
C LEU A 311 -22.90 -3.01 7.84
N SER A 312 -22.86 -1.90 8.54
CA SER A 312 -23.78 -0.78 8.30
C SER A 312 -23.20 0.29 7.37
N PHE A 313 -21.88 0.32 7.18
CA PHE A 313 -21.17 1.28 6.35
C PHE A 313 -20.32 0.63 5.25
N GLY A 314 -20.16 -0.67 5.31
CA GLY A 314 -19.53 -1.46 4.27
C GLY A 314 -20.32 -1.42 2.97
N ARG A 315 -19.71 -1.92 1.90
CA ARG A 315 -20.26 -1.90 0.51
C ARG A 315 -21.64 -2.58 0.38
N THR A 316 -22.04 -3.38 1.37
CA THR A 316 -23.32 -4.10 1.41
C THR A 316 -24.44 -3.32 2.02
N SER A 317 -24.05 -2.32 2.76
CA SER A 317 -25.00 -1.58 3.56
C SER A 317 -26.02 -0.82 2.72
N PRO A 318 -27.25 -0.63 3.22
CA PRO A 318 -28.24 0.22 2.57
C PRO A 318 -27.72 1.64 2.31
N LEU A 319 -26.86 2.17 3.17
CA LEU A 319 -26.30 3.50 3.02
C LEU A 319 -25.32 3.57 1.84
N TYR A 320 -24.45 2.58 1.72
CA TYR A 320 -23.52 2.51 0.57
C TYR A 320 -24.31 2.43 -0.75
N LYS A 321 -25.29 1.54 -0.82
CA LYS A 321 -26.20 1.44 -1.97
C LYS A 321 -26.82 2.79 -2.31
N ARG A 322 -27.35 3.48 -1.32
CA ARG A 322 -28.01 4.75 -1.54
C ARG A 322 -27.06 5.84 -2.02
N LEU A 323 -25.98 6.12 -1.26
CA LEU A 323 -25.12 7.28 -1.51
C LEU A 323 -24.12 7.06 -2.65
N VAL A 324 -23.58 5.83 -2.76
CA VAL A 324 -22.51 5.54 -3.73
C VAL A 324 -23.07 5.00 -5.07
N GLN A 325 -24.03 4.07 -4.98
CA GLN A 325 -24.53 3.42 -6.20
C GLN A 325 -25.74 4.12 -6.81
N ASN A 326 -26.76 4.43 -6.04
CA ASN A 326 -28.02 4.97 -6.57
C ASN A 326 -27.99 6.49 -6.77
N GLU A 327 -27.67 7.23 -5.72
CA GLU A 327 -27.68 8.70 -5.74
C GLU A 327 -26.37 9.28 -6.28
N GLN A 328 -25.28 8.51 -6.22
CA GLN A 328 -23.95 8.87 -6.72
C GLN A 328 -23.38 10.17 -6.16
N LYS A 329 -23.81 10.52 -4.96
CA LYS A 329 -23.37 11.71 -4.22
C LYS A 329 -22.02 11.52 -3.54
N VAL A 330 -21.59 10.28 -3.36
CA VAL A 330 -20.39 9.84 -2.69
C VAL A 330 -19.67 8.85 -3.60
N ASP A 331 -18.38 8.95 -3.74
CA ASP A 331 -17.54 7.99 -4.44
C ASP A 331 -16.72 7.10 -3.51
N GLN A 332 -16.52 7.50 -2.28
CA GLN A 332 -15.91 6.72 -1.20
C GLN A 332 -16.74 6.83 0.06
N LEU A 333 -17.22 5.73 0.57
CA LEU A 333 -17.83 5.57 1.89
C LEU A 333 -17.03 4.51 2.63
N PHE A 334 -16.56 4.78 3.83
CA PHE A 334 -15.77 3.88 4.66
C PHE A 334 -16.10 3.97 6.14
N GLU A 335 -15.80 2.93 6.84
CA GLU A 335 -15.78 2.88 8.30
C GLU A 335 -14.39 2.45 8.75
N MET A 336 -14.00 2.81 9.96
CA MET A 336 -12.75 2.46 10.60
C MET A 336 -12.96 2.38 12.11
N THR A 337 -12.85 1.20 12.67
CA THR A 337 -12.95 0.93 14.10
C THR A 337 -11.65 0.23 14.53
N PRO A 338 -10.56 0.96 14.74
CA PRO A 338 -9.26 0.37 15.02
C PRO A 338 -9.21 -0.30 16.38
N ASP A 339 -8.58 -1.43 16.45
CA ASP A 339 -8.18 -2.10 17.68
C ASP A 339 -7.10 -1.30 18.39
N ARG A 340 -7.35 -0.84 19.61
CA ARG A 340 -6.45 0.00 20.41
C ARG A 340 -6.46 -0.41 21.86
N VAL A 341 -5.31 -0.21 22.52
CA VAL A 341 -5.10 -0.51 23.96
C VAL A 341 -5.99 0.33 24.85
N ASP A 342 -6.24 1.59 24.48
CA ASP A 342 -7.15 2.49 25.19
C ASP A 342 -8.38 2.85 24.34
N PRO A 343 -9.44 3.41 24.93
CA PRO A 343 -10.61 3.88 24.18
C PRO A 343 -10.22 4.80 23.01
N THR A 344 -10.73 4.51 21.84
CA THR A 344 -10.36 5.10 20.57
C THR A 344 -11.51 5.81 19.86
N LEU A 345 -11.36 6.17 18.59
CA LEU A 345 -12.42 6.66 17.72
C LEU A 345 -12.81 5.59 16.69
N ALA A 346 -14.09 5.29 16.63
CA ALA A 346 -14.73 4.72 15.47
C ALA A 346 -15.07 5.84 14.49
N VAL A 347 -14.62 5.76 13.26
CA VAL A 347 -14.74 6.81 12.25
C VAL A 347 -15.53 6.32 11.05
N LEU A 348 -16.53 7.07 10.65
CA LEU A 348 -17.36 6.91 9.48
C LEU A 348 -17.05 8.06 8.53
N GLY A 349 -16.62 7.79 7.32
CA GLY A 349 -16.18 8.83 6.40
C GLY A 349 -16.75 8.70 5.00
N ALA A 350 -16.92 9.83 4.34
CA ALA A 350 -17.37 9.93 2.96
C ALA A 350 -16.59 10.99 2.18
N ARG A 351 -16.17 10.65 0.96
CA ARG A 351 -15.74 11.61 -0.05
C ARG A 351 -16.95 11.99 -0.90
N VAL A 352 -17.34 13.22 -0.81
CA VAL A 352 -18.55 13.76 -1.42
C VAL A 352 -18.24 14.35 -2.80
N LYS A 353 -19.01 14.02 -3.81
CA LYS A 353 -18.76 14.47 -5.19
C LYS A 353 -19.13 15.92 -5.42
N ASN A 354 -20.14 16.43 -4.77
CA ASN A 354 -20.53 17.83 -4.81
C ASN A 354 -20.61 18.42 -3.41
N ILE A 355 -19.97 19.55 -3.17
CA ILE A 355 -19.90 20.22 -1.88
C ILE A 355 -21.27 20.55 -1.29
N ASP A 356 -22.29 20.84 -2.13
CA ASP A 356 -23.65 21.11 -1.74
C ASP A 356 -24.35 19.90 -1.09
N ASP A 357 -23.86 18.70 -1.36
CA ASP A 357 -24.35 17.43 -0.81
C ASP A 357 -23.73 17.08 0.57
N ALA A 358 -22.73 17.81 1.02
CA ALA A 358 -21.98 17.51 2.25
C ALA A 358 -22.87 17.41 3.50
N VAL A 359 -23.83 18.32 3.66
CA VAL A 359 -24.80 18.32 4.79
C VAL A 359 -25.71 17.08 4.69
N TYR A 360 -26.23 16.79 3.53
CA TYR A 360 -27.07 15.62 3.27
C TYR A 360 -26.35 14.31 3.56
N VAL A 361 -25.09 14.20 3.16
CA VAL A 361 -24.24 13.01 3.36
C VAL A 361 -23.93 12.83 4.86
N ARG A 362 -23.57 13.90 5.58
CA ARG A 362 -23.44 13.87 7.04
C ARG A 362 -24.71 13.36 7.71
N ASP A 363 -25.86 13.92 7.34
CA ASP A 363 -27.16 13.59 7.95
C ASP A 363 -27.57 12.14 7.61
N ALA A 364 -27.24 11.66 6.44
CA ALA A 364 -27.45 10.28 6.05
C ALA A 364 -26.62 9.28 6.85
N ILE A 365 -25.36 9.61 7.15
CA ILE A 365 -24.49 8.85 8.05
C ILE A 365 -25.10 8.84 9.47
N LEU A 366 -25.46 10.00 10.00
CA LEU A 366 -26.03 10.12 11.35
C LEU A 366 -27.42 9.46 11.46
N ALA A 367 -28.23 9.48 10.41
CA ALA A 367 -29.53 8.78 10.39
C ALA A 367 -29.35 7.26 10.40
N THR A 368 -28.32 6.75 9.74
CA THR A 368 -27.95 5.32 9.80
C THR A 368 -27.51 4.97 11.23
N VAL A 369 -26.67 5.77 11.84
CA VAL A 369 -26.27 5.60 13.26
C VAL A 369 -27.48 5.59 14.17
N ALA A 370 -28.43 6.51 14.00
CA ALA A 370 -29.67 6.57 14.79
C ALA A 370 -30.50 5.28 14.66
N GLN A 371 -30.59 4.74 13.44
CA GLN A 371 -31.30 3.49 13.15
C GLN A 371 -30.65 2.28 13.84
N LEU A 372 -29.34 2.21 13.88
CA LEU A 372 -28.59 1.13 14.54
C LEU A 372 -28.80 1.09 16.05
N ARG A 373 -29.04 2.21 16.66
CA ARG A 373 -29.38 2.33 18.09
C ARG A 373 -30.82 1.85 18.39
N ASP A 374 -31.70 2.01 17.43
CA ASP A 374 -33.12 1.76 17.58
C ASP A 374 -33.52 0.35 17.16
N THR A 375 -33.02 -0.09 16.03
CA THR A 375 -33.39 -1.37 15.41
C THR A 375 -32.17 -2.32 15.37
N PRO A 376 -32.26 -3.53 15.93
CA PRO A 376 -31.19 -4.53 15.86
C PRO A 376 -31.02 -5.02 14.41
N VAL A 377 -29.80 -5.37 14.02
CA VAL A 377 -29.49 -6.05 12.77
C VAL A 377 -30.12 -7.45 12.73
N SER A 378 -30.36 -8.01 11.57
CA SER A 378 -30.90 -9.36 11.44
C SER A 378 -29.86 -10.42 11.86
N GLU A 379 -30.34 -11.58 12.37
CA GLU A 379 -29.49 -12.73 12.67
C GLU A 379 -28.69 -13.18 11.43
N LYS A 380 -29.29 -13.07 10.24
CA LYS A 380 -28.65 -13.40 9.00
C LYS A 380 -27.49 -12.45 8.66
N ASP A 381 -27.71 -11.14 8.76
CA ASP A 381 -26.67 -10.16 8.46
C ASP A 381 -25.50 -10.30 9.43
N LEU A 382 -25.77 -10.59 10.71
CA LEU A 382 -24.71 -10.87 11.68
C LEU A 382 -23.94 -12.16 11.35
N ALA A 383 -24.65 -13.23 10.96
CA ALA A 383 -24.01 -14.47 10.56
C ALA A 383 -23.11 -14.28 9.31
N ASP A 384 -23.61 -13.51 8.34
CA ASP A 384 -22.84 -13.17 7.13
C ASP A 384 -21.58 -12.34 7.46
N ALA A 385 -21.70 -11.39 8.38
CA ALA A 385 -20.55 -10.59 8.84
C ALA A 385 -19.48 -11.43 9.53
N LYS A 386 -19.89 -12.30 10.47
CA LYS A 386 -18.97 -13.21 11.15
C LYS A 386 -18.25 -14.13 10.15
N SER A 387 -18.99 -14.61 9.16
CA SER A 387 -18.43 -15.43 8.08
C SER A 387 -17.42 -14.65 7.25
N ALA A 388 -17.77 -13.44 6.81
CA ALA A 388 -16.89 -12.57 6.01
C ALA A 388 -15.60 -12.21 6.76
N GLU A 389 -15.69 -11.87 8.02
CA GLU A 389 -14.54 -11.51 8.86
C GLU A 389 -13.61 -12.71 9.07
N LYS A 390 -14.16 -13.85 9.44
CA LYS A 390 -13.41 -15.09 9.65
C LYS A 390 -12.68 -15.56 8.37
N TYR A 391 -13.39 -15.68 7.28
CA TYR A 391 -12.81 -16.10 6.01
C TYR A 391 -11.91 -15.03 5.37
N GLY A 392 -12.20 -13.77 5.63
CA GLY A 392 -11.35 -12.65 5.26
C GLY A 392 -9.97 -12.76 5.87
N LEU A 393 -9.90 -13.02 7.18
CA LEU A 393 -8.63 -13.23 7.87
C LEU A 393 -7.89 -14.47 7.34
N ILE A 394 -8.56 -15.63 7.32
CA ILE A 394 -7.94 -16.88 6.86
C ILE A 394 -7.34 -16.69 5.46
N ARG A 395 -8.04 -16.01 4.58
CA ARG A 395 -7.58 -15.72 3.23
C ARG A 395 -6.36 -14.79 3.16
N SER A 396 -6.17 -13.92 4.14
CA SER A 396 -5.00 -13.02 4.21
C SER A 396 -3.73 -13.74 4.65
N LEU A 397 -3.85 -14.93 5.24
CA LEU A 397 -2.75 -15.71 5.78
C LEU A 397 -2.11 -16.63 4.71
N ASP A 398 -1.80 -16.10 3.56
CA ASP A 398 -1.31 -16.84 2.40
C ASP A 398 0.22 -17.01 2.34
N ASN A 399 0.98 -16.45 3.27
CA ASN A 399 2.42 -16.60 3.39
C ASN A 399 2.91 -16.34 4.81
N THR A 400 4.14 -16.72 5.08
CA THR A 400 4.82 -16.63 6.37
C THR A 400 4.84 -15.20 6.92
N GLU A 401 5.04 -14.18 6.09
CA GLU A 401 5.11 -12.77 6.51
C GLU A 401 3.72 -12.25 6.95
N GLN A 402 2.67 -12.59 6.21
CA GLN A 402 1.29 -12.21 6.55
C GLN A 402 0.82 -12.90 7.85
N ILE A 403 1.18 -14.17 8.04
CA ILE A 403 0.90 -14.90 9.28
C ILE A 403 1.58 -14.21 10.46
N ALA A 404 2.87 -13.92 10.34
CA ALA A 404 3.66 -13.30 11.39
C ALA A 404 3.20 -11.86 11.67
N GLY A 405 2.92 -11.07 10.64
CA GLY A 405 2.45 -9.69 10.75
C GLY A 405 1.05 -9.60 11.37
N THR A 406 0.14 -10.50 11.00
CA THR A 406 -1.18 -10.62 11.63
C THR A 406 -1.05 -10.98 13.11
N LEU A 407 -0.18 -11.92 13.44
CA LEU A 407 0.10 -12.25 14.83
C LEU A 407 0.64 -11.06 15.61
N ALA A 408 1.56 -10.26 15.03
CA ALA A 408 2.13 -9.08 15.68
C ALA A 408 1.05 -8.05 16.04
N SER A 409 0.03 -7.88 15.20
CA SER A 409 -1.08 -6.94 15.45
C SER A 409 -2.01 -7.36 16.60
N PHE A 410 -2.09 -8.67 16.92
CA PHE A 410 -2.89 -9.18 18.04
C PHE A 410 -2.05 -9.45 19.29
N VAL A 411 -0.84 -9.95 19.12
CA VAL A 411 0.06 -10.34 20.20
C VAL A 411 0.45 -9.14 21.07
N HIS A 412 0.55 -7.93 20.51
CA HIS A 412 0.94 -6.75 21.30
C HIS A 412 -0.05 -6.41 22.44
N PHE A 413 -1.31 -6.84 22.39
CA PHE A 413 -2.29 -6.58 23.45
C PHE A 413 -1.96 -7.39 24.72
N ASP A 414 -1.89 -8.72 24.60
CA ASP A 414 -1.72 -9.64 25.73
C ASP A 414 -0.38 -10.40 25.71
N ARG A 415 0.45 -10.16 24.71
CA ARG A 415 1.73 -10.84 24.48
C ARG A 415 1.55 -12.38 24.40
N SER A 416 0.50 -12.83 23.76
CA SER A 416 0.16 -14.25 23.60
C SER A 416 -0.36 -14.55 22.20
N TYR A 417 0.03 -15.70 21.69
CA TYR A 417 -0.55 -16.29 20.48
C TYR A 417 -2.06 -16.53 20.58
N ALA A 418 -2.53 -16.83 21.79
CA ALA A 418 -3.92 -17.11 22.04
C ALA A 418 -4.85 -15.91 21.79
N THR A 419 -4.33 -14.67 21.79
CA THR A 419 -5.14 -13.44 21.71
C THR A 419 -6.04 -13.43 20.48
N ILE A 420 -5.52 -13.76 19.31
CA ILE A 420 -6.29 -13.79 18.06
C ILE A 420 -7.40 -14.85 18.10
N ASN A 421 -7.10 -16.04 18.57
CA ASN A 421 -8.08 -17.11 18.69
C ASN A 421 -9.17 -16.78 19.73
N GLN A 422 -8.83 -16.09 20.82
CA GLN A 422 -9.76 -15.62 21.83
C GLN A 422 -10.70 -14.56 21.26
N TYR A 423 -10.18 -13.63 20.49
CA TYR A 423 -10.94 -12.56 19.85
C TYR A 423 -11.97 -13.12 18.84
N TYR A 424 -11.58 -14.04 17.98
CA TYR A 424 -12.52 -14.66 17.04
C TYR A 424 -13.53 -15.59 17.70
N ARG A 425 -13.18 -16.25 18.80
CA ARG A 425 -14.16 -16.96 19.63
C ARG A 425 -15.16 -16.01 20.28
N LEU A 426 -14.73 -14.79 20.64
CA LEU A 426 -15.61 -13.75 21.18
C LEU A 426 -16.60 -13.28 20.10
N ILE A 427 -16.12 -13.01 18.89
CA ILE A 427 -16.93 -12.64 17.71
C ILE A 427 -18.01 -13.71 17.43
N ASP A 428 -17.66 -14.98 17.50
CA ASP A 428 -18.61 -16.10 17.30
C ASP A 428 -19.79 -16.06 18.30
N THR A 429 -19.60 -15.49 19.50
CA THR A 429 -20.62 -15.36 20.54
C THR A 429 -21.50 -14.12 20.42
N LEU A 430 -21.21 -13.18 19.50
CA LEU A 430 -21.97 -11.95 19.34
C LEU A 430 -23.42 -12.26 18.92
N THR A 431 -24.34 -11.50 19.43
CA THR A 431 -25.77 -11.51 19.08
C THR A 431 -26.22 -10.13 18.57
N PRO A 432 -27.31 -10.02 17.82
CA PRO A 432 -27.87 -8.74 17.42
C PRO A 432 -28.11 -7.78 18.58
N ALA A 433 -28.44 -8.33 19.75
CA ALA A 433 -28.62 -7.55 20.97
C ALA A 433 -27.31 -6.97 21.53
N ASP A 434 -26.19 -7.71 21.42
CA ASP A 434 -24.87 -7.23 21.81
C ASP A 434 -24.45 -6.02 20.90
N LEU A 435 -24.69 -6.14 19.60
CA LEU A 435 -24.39 -5.08 18.62
C LEU A 435 -25.22 -3.81 18.91
N GLN A 436 -26.52 -3.98 19.17
CA GLN A 436 -27.41 -2.87 19.51
C GLN A 436 -27.05 -2.23 20.86
N ALA A 437 -26.65 -3.02 21.86
CA ALA A 437 -26.19 -2.51 23.14
C ALA A 437 -24.91 -1.65 22.98
N ALA A 438 -23.95 -2.10 22.17
CA ALA A 438 -22.74 -1.34 21.83
C ALA A 438 -23.09 -0.02 21.10
N ALA A 439 -24.03 -0.07 20.13
CA ALA A 439 -24.50 1.14 19.45
C ALA A 439 -25.11 2.16 20.43
N ARG A 440 -25.96 1.73 21.35
CA ARG A 440 -26.59 2.61 22.33
C ARG A 440 -25.59 3.21 23.32
N LYS A 441 -24.54 2.49 23.64
CA LYS A 441 -23.52 2.88 24.62
C LYS A 441 -22.49 3.86 24.04
N TYR A 442 -22.04 3.66 22.80
CA TYR A 442 -20.90 4.37 22.21
C TYR A 442 -21.30 5.37 21.11
N LEU A 443 -22.31 5.08 20.29
CA LEU A 443 -22.74 5.98 19.22
C LEU A 443 -23.70 7.05 19.77
N THR A 444 -23.18 7.99 20.57
CA THR A 444 -23.96 9.01 21.29
C THR A 444 -23.66 10.41 20.76
N ASP A 445 -24.61 11.33 20.97
CA ASP A 445 -24.42 12.76 20.66
C ASP A 445 -23.24 13.38 21.45
N ASP A 446 -22.98 12.94 22.65
CA ASP A 446 -21.88 13.41 23.49
C ASP A 446 -20.51 12.87 23.00
N GLY A 447 -20.48 11.70 22.42
CA GLY A 447 -19.28 11.09 21.83
C GLY A 447 -18.97 11.52 20.40
N LEU A 448 -19.81 12.35 19.79
CA LEU A 448 -19.75 12.73 18.39
C LEU A 448 -18.70 13.82 18.05
N VAL A 449 -17.86 13.52 17.09
CA VAL A 449 -16.89 14.45 16.50
C VAL A 449 -17.10 14.47 14.99
N VAL A 450 -17.38 15.61 14.40
CA VAL A 450 -17.49 15.82 12.95
C VAL A 450 -16.34 16.68 12.44
N THR A 451 -15.58 16.15 11.52
CA THR A 451 -14.50 16.88 10.85
C THR A 451 -14.74 16.87 9.35
N THR A 452 -14.60 18.00 8.72
CA THR A 452 -14.78 18.19 7.29
C THR A 452 -13.55 18.82 6.63
N LEU A 453 -13.35 18.55 5.37
CA LEU A 453 -12.26 19.12 4.58
C LEU A 453 -12.79 19.48 3.20
N SER A 454 -12.47 20.66 2.70
CA SER A 454 -12.75 21.09 1.34
C SER A 454 -11.89 22.26 0.92
N HIS A 455 -11.75 22.43 -0.39
CA HIS A 455 -11.11 23.59 -0.99
C HIS A 455 -12.03 24.82 -0.97
N GLN A 456 -13.29 24.63 -1.26
CA GLN A 456 -14.31 25.68 -1.21
C GLN A 456 -15.02 25.66 0.15
N PRO A 457 -15.53 26.82 0.63
CA PRO A 457 -16.31 26.87 1.86
C PRO A 457 -17.54 25.96 1.80
N MET A 458 -17.76 25.17 2.82
CA MET A 458 -18.99 24.37 3.00
C MET A 458 -20.15 25.23 3.52
N ALA A 459 -21.37 24.80 3.26
CA ALA A 459 -22.57 25.39 3.80
C ALA A 459 -22.52 25.45 5.33
N ALA A 460 -22.89 26.57 5.94
CA ALA A 460 -22.82 26.77 7.40
C ALA A 460 -23.57 25.70 8.21
N ALA A 461 -24.61 25.09 7.63
CA ALA A 461 -25.41 24.03 8.22
C ALA A 461 -24.60 22.77 8.54
N ILE A 462 -23.43 22.56 7.92
CA ILE A 462 -22.56 21.41 8.18
C ILE A 462 -22.03 21.40 9.62
N ALA A 463 -21.86 22.56 10.22
CA ALA A 463 -21.39 22.73 11.61
C ALA A 463 -22.45 22.39 12.66
N THR A 464 -23.71 22.38 12.28
CA THR A 464 -24.84 22.09 13.18
C THR A 464 -25.29 20.65 13.01
N THR A 465 -24.84 19.76 13.86
CA THR A 465 -25.20 18.32 13.84
C THR A 465 -26.62 18.12 14.39
N PRO A 466 -27.52 17.45 13.68
CA PRO A 466 -28.82 17.06 14.16
C PRO A 466 -28.70 16.03 15.30
N LYS A 467 -29.65 16.01 16.21
CA LYS A 467 -29.75 14.95 17.22
C LYS A 467 -30.03 13.61 16.54
N LEU A 468 -29.33 12.57 16.93
CA LEU A 468 -29.49 11.22 16.39
C LEU A 468 -30.95 10.73 16.43
N ALA A 469 -31.69 10.99 17.51
CA ALA A 469 -33.11 10.62 17.65
C ALA A 469 -34.02 11.22 16.57
N SER A 470 -33.69 12.34 15.93
CA SER A 470 -34.50 13.01 14.92
C SER A 470 -34.27 12.53 13.47
N LEU A 471 -33.35 11.62 13.28
CA LEU A 471 -32.86 11.22 11.95
C LEU A 471 -33.28 9.81 11.52
N LEU A 472 -34.24 9.18 12.14
CA LEU A 472 -34.60 7.83 11.69
C LEU A 472 -35.05 7.78 10.23
N PRO A 473 -35.19 6.92 9.65
CA PRO A 473 -35.28 6.29 8.26
C PRO A 473 -34.89 5.35 8.00
N ALA A 474 -33.34 1.96 3.28
CA ALA A 474 -32.23 0.75 1.01
C ALA A 474 -32.16 -0.38 0.07
N ALA A 475 -25.92 -12.36 -11.91
CA ALA A 475 -24.91 -13.75 -14.18
C ALA A 475 -24.19 -15.59 -15.51
N SER A 476 -20.88 -18.36 -17.36
CA SER A 476 -20.62 -19.17 -18.59
C SER A 476 -19.76 -20.43 -19.01
N ASN A 477 -18.58 -21.06 -20.41
CA ASN A 477 -17.98 -22.30 -20.94
C ASN A 477 -16.96 -22.14 -22.07
N ALA A 478 -15.79 -22.44 -22.06
CA ALA A 478 -14.87 -22.84 -23.09
C ALA A 478 -13.67 -23.63 -22.55
N LYS A 479 -12.85 -24.33 -23.33
CA LYS A 479 -11.63 -25.09 -23.04
C LYS A 479 -10.41 -24.15 -23.06
N PHE A 480 -9.55 -24.26 -22.12
CA PHE A 480 -8.41 -23.38 -21.95
C PHE A 480 -7.25 -24.16 -21.37
N ASP A 481 -6.04 -23.87 -21.77
CA ASP A 481 -4.82 -24.25 -21.09
C ASP A 481 -4.75 -23.58 -19.73
N VAL A 482 -4.79 -24.36 -18.66
CA VAL A 482 -4.81 -23.87 -17.32
C VAL A 482 -3.47 -24.13 -16.64
N LEU A 483 -2.77 -23.10 -16.29
CA LEU A 483 -1.61 -23.16 -15.41
C LEU A 483 -2.06 -23.42 -13.99
N VAL A 484 -1.79 -24.62 -13.47
CA VAL A 484 -2.19 -25.04 -12.13
C VAL A 484 -1.00 -25.03 -11.18
N GLN A 485 -1.07 -24.27 -10.11
CA GLN A 485 -0.09 -24.25 -9.01
C GLN A 485 -0.74 -24.79 -7.74
N LYS A 486 -0.54 -26.07 -7.44
CA LYS A 486 -1.11 -26.75 -6.26
C LYS A 486 -0.38 -26.35 -4.98
N SER A 487 -1.13 -26.04 -3.93
CA SER A 487 -0.65 -25.87 -2.56
C SER A 487 -1.65 -26.44 -1.57
N ALA A 488 -1.22 -26.72 -0.36
CA ALA A 488 -2.09 -27.19 0.74
C ALA A 488 -2.98 -26.12 1.36
N LEU A 489 -2.86 -24.86 0.92
CA LEU A 489 -3.66 -23.75 1.42
C LEU A 489 -5.10 -23.87 0.91
N PRO A 490 -6.12 -23.80 1.77
CA PRO A 490 -7.53 -23.90 1.38
C PRO A 490 -8.04 -22.70 0.59
N GLN A 491 -7.15 -21.80 0.21
CA GLN A 491 -7.43 -20.66 -0.65
C GLN A 491 -7.31 -21.06 -2.11
N ILE A 492 -8.29 -20.77 -2.87
CA ILE A 492 -8.24 -20.84 -4.33
C ILE A 492 -8.12 -19.45 -4.91
N ARG A 493 -7.15 -19.24 -5.75
CA ARG A 493 -6.96 -18.02 -6.52
C ARG A 493 -6.85 -18.36 -8.00
N TYR A 494 -7.61 -17.71 -8.85
CA TYR A 494 -7.45 -17.78 -10.28
C TYR A 494 -7.19 -16.42 -10.90
N LYS A 495 -6.40 -16.39 -11.94
CA LYS A 495 -6.11 -15.23 -12.77
C LYS A 495 -6.50 -15.52 -14.22
N LEU A 496 -7.28 -14.65 -14.79
CA LEU A 496 -7.74 -14.62 -16.17
C LEU A 496 -7.06 -13.45 -16.87
N LEU A 497 -5.91 -13.71 -17.48
CA LEU A 497 -5.09 -12.71 -18.15
C LEU A 497 -5.49 -12.64 -19.63
N PHE A 498 -6.07 -11.54 -20.06
CA PHE A 498 -6.36 -11.19 -21.43
C PHE A 498 -5.23 -10.35 -22.02
N THR A 499 -4.78 -10.67 -23.22
CA THR A 499 -3.73 -9.96 -23.96
C THR A 499 -4.27 -8.68 -24.58
N ALA A 500 -5.02 -7.91 -23.85
CA ALA A 500 -5.63 -6.65 -24.21
C ALA A 500 -5.52 -5.63 -23.09
N GLY A 501 -5.01 -4.45 -23.36
CA GLY A 501 -4.81 -3.36 -22.42
C GLY A 501 -4.97 -1.97 -23.05
N SER A 502 -4.54 -0.93 -22.37
CA SER A 502 -4.71 0.46 -22.80
C SER A 502 -3.95 0.81 -24.09
N ALA A 503 -2.96 0.03 -24.47
CA ALA A 503 -2.26 0.19 -25.76
C ALA A 503 -3.17 -0.11 -26.98
N GLN A 504 -4.35 -0.72 -26.74
CA GLN A 504 -5.36 -0.97 -27.75
C GLN A 504 -6.56 -0.04 -27.65
N ASP A 505 -6.48 1.02 -26.83
CA ASP A 505 -7.47 2.08 -26.79
C ASP A 505 -7.54 2.76 -28.17
N PRO A 506 -8.72 2.91 -28.78
CA PRO A 506 -8.87 3.67 -30.01
C PRO A 506 -8.49 5.13 -29.79
N LYS A 507 -7.83 5.72 -30.79
CA LYS A 507 -7.47 7.14 -30.77
C LYS A 507 -8.69 8.03 -30.50
N GLY A 508 -8.57 8.88 -29.51
CA GLY A 508 -9.66 9.76 -29.02
C GLY A 508 -10.60 9.08 -28.03
N LYS A 509 -10.27 7.86 -27.58
CA LYS A 509 -11.00 7.10 -26.57
C LYS A 509 -10.05 6.45 -25.57
N GLU A 510 -8.94 7.13 -25.32
CA GLU A 510 -7.90 6.74 -24.37
C GLU A 510 -8.52 6.55 -22.98
N GLY A 511 -8.39 5.39 -22.41
CA GLY A 511 -8.98 4.95 -21.15
C GLY A 511 -10.12 3.92 -21.32
N LEU A 512 -10.44 3.51 -22.55
CA LEU A 512 -11.52 2.56 -22.84
C LEU A 512 -11.25 1.17 -22.24
N ALA A 513 -10.02 0.67 -22.34
CA ALA A 513 -9.64 -0.62 -21.76
C ALA A 513 -9.82 -0.63 -20.23
N ALA A 514 -9.37 0.41 -19.54
CA ALA A 514 -9.51 0.56 -18.09
C ALA A 514 -10.99 0.66 -17.68
N LEU A 515 -11.80 1.45 -18.39
CA LEU A 515 -13.22 1.61 -18.11
C LEU A 515 -14.00 0.31 -18.36
N THR A 516 -13.65 -0.43 -19.42
CA THR A 516 -14.26 -1.72 -19.73
C THR A 516 -13.95 -2.76 -18.64
N ALA A 517 -12.73 -2.83 -18.19
CA ALA A 517 -12.33 -3.69 -17.07
C ALA A 517 -13.05 -3.33 -15.77
N ALA A 518 -13.20 -2.04 -15.49
CA ALA A 518 -13.95 -1.54 -14.33
C ALA A 518 -15.46 -1.89 -14.47
N MET A 519 -16.06 -1.76 -15.65
CA MET A 519 -17.46 -2.13 -15.90
C MET A 519 -17.70 -3.63 -15.70
N VAL A 520 -16.75 -4.48 -16.11
CA VAL A 520 -16.79 -5.93 -15.88
C VAL A 520 -16.69 -6.23 -14.37
N ALA A 521 -15.71 -5.71 -13.68
CA ALA A 521 -15.45 -6.04 -12.27
C ALA A 521 -16.42 -5.35 -11.30
N SER A 522 -17.00 -4.20 -11.66
CA SER A 522 -17.72 -3.33 -10.74
C SER A 522 -19.06 -2.76 -11.31
N GLY A 523 -19.53 -3.23 -12.46
CA GLY A 523 -20.80 -2.84 -13.06
C GLY A 523 -21.91 -3.90 -12.90
N GLY A 524 -21.66 -4.96 -12.12
CA GLY A 524 -22.61 -6.05 -11.98
C GLY A 524 -22.73 -6.93 -13.23
N SER A 525 -23.51 -8.01 -13.15
CA SER A 525 -23.83 -8.91 -14.26
C SER A 525 -25.20 -8.57 -14.89
N SER A 526 -25.54 -9.20 -16.01
CA SER A 526 -26.88 -9.08 -16.64
C SER A 526 -28.02 -9.50 -15.70
N GLU A 527 -27.73 -10.42 -14.78
CA GLU A 527 -28.70 -10.95 -13.83
C GLU A 527 -28.75 -10.19 -12.52
N ARG A 528 -27.64 -9.54 -12.12
CA ARG A 528 -27.48 -8.93 -10.80
C ARG A 528 -26.82 -7.57 -10.88
N LYS A 529 -27.41 -6.59 -10.26
CA LYS A 529 -26.77 -5.30 -10.02
C LYS A 529 -25.52 -5.47 -9.16
N ILE A 530 -24.61 -4.52 -9.19
CA ILE A 530 -23.35 -4.59 -8.42
C ILE A 530 -23.56 -4.67 -6.92
N ASP A 531 -24.63 -4.08 -6.41
CA ASP A 531 -25.01 -4.17 -5.00
C ASP A 531 -25.42 -5.59 -4.61
N GLU A 532 -26.18 -6.26 -5.46
CA GLU A 532 -26.60 -7.66 -5.28
C GLU A 532 -25.40 -8.61 -5.40
N VAL A 533 -24.48 -8.32 -6.35
CA VAL A 533 -23.16 -8.97 -6.47
C VAL A 533 -22.38 -8.78 -5.20
N ASN A 534 -22.24 -7.65 -4.71
CA ASN A 534 -21.57 -7.33 -3.50
C ASN A 534 -22.20 -8.04 -2.28
N GLN A 535 -23.52 -8.12 -2.06
CA GLN A 535 -24.18 -8.82 -0.96
C GLN A 535 -23.90 -10.33 -0.91
N ALA A 536 -23.85 -11.04 -2.00
CA ALA A 536 -23.66 -12.49 -1.97
C ALA A 536 -22.18 -12.91 -1.95
N LEU A 537 -21.19 -12.09 -2.35
CA LEU A 537 -19.78 -12.35 -2.09
C LEU A 537 -19.38 -12.09 -0.60
N PHE A 538 -20.10 -11.23 0.12
CA PHE A 538 -19.79 -10.85 1.49
C PHE A 538 -19.65 -12.05 2.45
N PRO A 539 -20.64 -12.94 2.61
CA PRO A 539 -20.49 -14.07 3.52
C PRO A 539 -19.45 -15.09 3.06
N LEU A 540 -19.07 -15.02 1.79
CA LEU A 540 -18.06 -15.91 1.24
C LEU A 540 -16.62 -15.42 1.47
N ALA A 541 -16.45 -14.16 1.85
CA ALA A 541 -15.16 -13.47 1.86
C ALA A 541 -14.41 -13.61 0.51
N GLY A 542 -15.15 -13.74 -0.59
CA GLY A 542 -14.64 -13.85 -1.93
C GLY A 542 -14.32 -12.50 -2.57
N SER A 543 -13.42 -12.41 -3.49
CA SER A 543 -13.11 -11.23 -4.26
C SER A 543 -12.94 -11.50 -5.75
N PHE A 544 -13.50 -10.65 -6.56
CA PHE A 544 -13.26 -10.56 -7.99
C PHE A 544 -12.79 -9.16 -8.32
N SER A 545 -11.58 -9.01 -8.82
CA SER A 545 -10.91 -7.73 -9.08
C SER A 545 -10.29 -7.71 -10.47
N GLN A 546 -9.97 -6.55 -10.97
CA GLN A 546 -9.28 -6.33 -12.23
C GLN A 546 -7.97 -5.54 -12.06
N GLN A 547 -7.04 -5.75 -12.93
CA GLN A 547 -5.83 -4.98 -13.15
C GLN A 547 -5.64 -4.79 -14.65
N THR A 548 -5.64 -3.58 -15.14
CA THR A 548 -5.34 -3.21 -16.53
C THR A 548 -4.00 -2.49 -16.61
N ASP A 549 -3.17 -2.88 -17.56
CA ASP A 549 -1.94 -2.18 -17.95
C ASP A 549 -1.91 -1.95 -19.47
N LYS A 550 -0.78 -1.70 -20.06
CA LYS A 550 -0.62 -1.37 -21.49
C LYS A 550 -1.00 -2.55 -22.39
N GLU A 551 -0.53 -3.74 -22.11
CA GLU A 551 -0.63 -4.92 -22.97
C GLU A 551 -1.64 -5.97 -22.48
N MET A 552 -2.08 -5.87 -21.25
CA MET A 552 -2.91 -6.88 -20.64
C MET A 552 -3.91 -6.36 -19.62
N THR A 553 -5.02 -7.07 -19.48
CA THR A 553 -5.98 -6.94 -18.40
C THR A 553 -6.11 -8.28 -17.69
N THR A 554 -5.97 -8.31 -16.39
CA THR A 554 -6.10 -9.50 -15.56
C THR A 554 -7.31 -9.39 -14.64
N PHE A 555 -8.21 -10.36 -14.68
CA PHE A 555 -9.26 -10.54 -13.68
C PHE A 555 -8.81 -11.59 -12.69
N THR A 556 -8.85 -11.29 -11.42
CA THR A 556 -8.45 -12.17 -10.32
C THR A 556 -9.63 -12.54 -9.45
N GLY A 557 -9.93 -13.81 -9.35
CA GLY A 557 -10.85 -14.38 -8.37
C GLY A 557 -10.08 -14.98 -7.20
N SER A 558 -10.52 -14.73 -5.98
CA SER A 558 -9.94 -15.26 -4.75
C SER A 558 -11.03 -15.69 -3.79
N ILE A 559 -10.97 -16.95 -3.30
CA ILE A 559 -12.01 -17.56 -2.48
C ILE A 559 -11.45 -18.69 -1.62
N HIS A 560 -12.07 -19.01 -0.50
CA HIS A 560 -11.87 -20.26 0.21
C HIS A 560 -12.46 -21.44 -0.58
N ARG A 561 -11.76 -22.57 -0.66
CA ARG A 561 -12.16 -23.73 -1.47
C ARG A 561 -13.60 -24.24 -1.21
N ASP A 562 -14.05 -24.19 0.04
CA ASP A 562 -15.40 -24.65 0.42
C ASP A 562 -16.51 -23.82 -0.25
N ASN A 563 -16.22 -22.58 -0.57
CA ASN A 563 -17.12 -21.62 -1.18
C ASN A 563 -16.95 -21.51 -2.71
N TRP A 564 -16.12 -22.34 -3.31
CA TRP A 564 -15.76 -22.30 -4.72
C TRP A 564 -16.99 -22.25 -5.68
N THR A 565 -17.94 -23.16 -5.49
CA THR A 565 -19.11 -23.27 -6.36
C THR A 565 -20.02 -22.06 -6.25
N GLN A 566 -20.27 -21.61 -5.04
CA GLN A 566 -21.12 -20.45 -4.78
C GLN A 566 -20.46 -19.15 -5.25
N PHE A 567 -19.16 -19.01 -5.04
CA PHE A 567 -18.37 -17.85 -5.49
C PHE A 567 -18.41 -17.72 -7.03
N ASN A 568 -18.18 -18.80 -7.74
CA ASN A 568 -18.11 -18.74 -9.20
C ASN A 568 -19.48 -18.56 -9.88
N ALA A 569 -20.54 -19.04 -9.24
CA ALA A 569 -21.93 -18.73 -9.67
C ALA A 569 -22.24 -17.22 -9.62
N ILE A 570 -21.36 -16.46 -8.97
CA ILE A 570 -21.50 -15.02 -8.75
C ILE A 570 -20.45 -14.22 -9.52
N ALA A 571 -19.18 -14.56 -9.38
CA ALA A 571 -18.04 -13.81 -9.88
C ALA A 571 -17.88 -13.97 -11.41
N LEU A 572 -18.05 -15.17 -11.93
CA LEU A 572 -17.88 -15.42 -13.36
C LEU A 572 -18.93 -14.70 -14.24
N PRO A 573 -20.21 -14.59 -13.88
CA PRO A 573 -21.17 -13.77 -14.63
C PRO A 573 -20.76 -12.30 -14.79
N LEU A 574 -19.94 -11.73 -13.92
CA LEU A 574 -19.41 -10.38 -14.09
C LEU A 574 -18.58 -10.23 -15.37
N LEU A 575 -17.81 -11.25 -15.70
CA LEU A 575 -16.98 -11.28 -16.89
C LEU A 575 -17.73 -11.82 -18.12
N LEU A 576 -18.58 -12.83 -17.93
CA LEU A 576 -19.18 -13.59 -19.02
C LEU A 576 -20.47 -12.97 -19.55
N SER A 577 -21.18 -12.25 -18.76
CA SER A 577 -22.42 -11.54 -19.06
C SER A 577 -22.53 -10.25 -18.25
N PRO A 578 -21.64 -9.28 -18.46
CA PRO A 578 -21.64 -8.01 -17.75
C PRO A 578 -22.97 -7.27 -17.88
N GLY A 579 -23.36 -6.55 -16.87
CA GLY A 579 -24.64 -5.85 -16.81
C GLY A 579 -24.74 -4.63 -17.72
N PHE A 580 -23.63 -3.97 -18.03
CA PHE A 580 -23.52 -2.79 -18.90
C PHE A 580 -24.68 -1.78 -18.76
N ARG A 581 -25.02 -1.47 -17.51
CA ARG A 581 -26.08 -0.50 -17.16
C ARG A 581 -25.57 0.92 -17.30
N GLU A 582 -26.42 1.82 -17.75
CA GLU A 582 -26.09 3.22 -17.98
C GLU A 582 -25.69 3.98 -16.72
N ASP A 583 -26.31 3.66 -15.58
CA ASP A 583 -25.98 4.24 -14.26
C ASP A 583 -24.61 3.76 -13.76
N ASP A 584 -24.29 2.51 -13.90
CA ASP A 584 -22.97 1.94 -13.59
C ASP A 584 -21.88 2.51 -14.51
N PHE A 585 -22.19 2.68 -15.78
CA PHE A 585 -21.30 3.30 -16.76
C PHE A 585 -20.96 4.74 -16.37
N ARG A 586 -21.95 5.56 -16.08
CA ARG A 586 -21.71 6.95 -15.60
C ARG A 586 -20.88 6.96 -14.33
N ARG A 587 -21.25 6.16 -13.35
CA ARG A 587 -20.55 6.08 -12.06
C ARG A 587 -19.07 5.67 -12.23
N LEU A 588 -18.77 4.69 -13.04
CA LEU A 588 -17.41 4.18 -13.25
C LEU A 588 -16.56 5.10 -14.15
N LYS A 589 -17.20 5.73 -15.14
CA LYS A 589 -16.57 6.76 -15.97
C LYS A 589 -16.18 7.98 -15.15
N ASP A 590 -17.05 8.44 -14.27
CA ASP A 590 -16.76 9.52 -13.32
C ASP A 590 -15.67 9.12 -12.32
N ALA A 591 -15.71 7.89 -11.81
CA ALA A 591 -14.70 7.37 -10.89
C ALA A 591 -13.31 7.30 -11.58
N GLN A 592 -13.25 6.86 -12.84
CA GLN A 592 -11.99 6.83 -13.61
C GLN A 592 -11.45 8.24 -13.87
N LYS A 593 -12.32 9.18 -14.20
CA LYS A 593 -11.96 10.58 -14.39
C LYS A 593 -11.46 11.22 -13.10
N ASN A 594 -12.09 10.90 -11.98
CA ASN A 594 -11.65 11.34 -10.66
C ASN A 594 -10.29 10.71 -10.26
N ALA A 595 -10.10 9.43 -10.56
CA ALA A 595 -8.80 8.77 -10.35
C ALA A 595 -7.67 9.43 -11.16
N LEU A 596 -7.95 9.85 -12.40
CA LEU A 596 -6.98 10.56 -13.24
C LEU A 596 -6.71 11.98 -12.72
N LEU A 597 -7.76 12.75 -12.43
CA LEU A 597 -7.64 14.18 -12.13
C LEU A 597 -7.32 14.45 -10.67
N LEU A 598 -7.92 13.72 -9.75
CA LEU A 598 -7.78 13.99 -8.32
C LEU A 598 -6.73 13.07 -7.70
N ASP A 599 -6.85 11.76 -7.87
CA ASP A 599 -5.97 10.82 -7.17
C ASP A 599 -4.54 10.81 -7.77
N LEU A 600 -4.42 10.87 -9.09
CA LEU A 600 -3.12 10.91 -9.76
C LEU A 600 -2.57 12.36 -9.91
N LYS A 601 -3.30 13.24 -10.59
CA LYS A 601 -2.79 14.55 -10.95
C LYS A 601 -2.71 15.53 -9.76
N ASP A 602 -3.79 15.60 -8.94
CA ASP A 602 -3.88 16.64 -7.91
C ASP A 602 -3.34 16.20 -6.54
N ASN A 603 -3.40 14.93 -6.21
CA ASN A 603 -3.05 14.43 -4.87
C ASN A 603 -1.77 13.54 -4.84
N ASN A 604 -1.06 13.38 -5.95
CA ASN A 604 0.09 12.49 -6.00
C ASN A 604 1.16 12.96 -7.00
N GLU A 605 1.99 13.89 -6.61
CA GLU A 605 3.06 14.46 -7.42
C GLU A 605 4.06 13.41 -7.91
N GLU A 606 4.30 12.38 -7.10
CA GLU A 606 5.26 11.33 -7.39
C GLU A 606 4.81 10.46 -8.57
N GLU A 607 3.62 9.87 -8.46
CA GLU A 607 3.05 9.05 -9.56
C GLU A 607 2.70 9.92 -10.77
N PHE A 608 2.31 11.17 -10.56
CA PHE A 608 2.07 12.13 -11.63
C PHE A 608 3.32 12.39 -12.47
N ALA A 609 4.47 12.60 -11.84
CA ALA A 609 5.74 12.78 -12.55
C ALA A 609 6.14 11.52 -13.33
N LYS A 610 5.95 10.33 -12.75
CA LYS A 610 6.23 9.03 -13.37
C LYS A 610 5.34 8.77 -14.59
N GLU A 611 4.02 8.94 -14.41
CA GLU A 611 3.08 8.70 -15.50
C GLU A 611 3.27 9.72 -16.65
N ARG A 612 3.62 10.94 -16.30
CA ARG A 612 3.93 11.97 -17.30
C ARG A 612 5.23 11.70 -18.06
N LEU A 613 6.25 11.19 -17.37
CA LEU A 613 7.50 10.75 -18.02
C LEU A 613 7.21 9.61 -19.00
N GLN A 614 6.42 8.62 -18.60
CA GLN A 614 5.97 7.54 -19.47
C GLN A 614 5.26 8.07 -20.73
N THR A 615 4.33 9.01 -20.54
CA THR A 615 3.59 9.66 -21.62
C THR A 615 4.51 10.41 -22.58
N ASN A 616 5.51 11.12 -22.07
CA ASN A 616 6.45 11.90 -22.88
C ASN A 616 7.39 11.01 -23.69
N VAL A 617 7.94 9.99 -23.07
CA VAL A 617 8.86 9.06 -23.72
C VAL A 617 8.17 8.28 -24.84
N TYR A 618 6.91 7.93 -24.67
CA TYR A 618 6.12 7.16 -25.64
C TYR A 618 5.08 7.99 -26.39
N ALA A 619 5.21 9.32 -26.42
CA ALA A 619 4.30 10.20 -27.13
C ALA A 619 4.15 9.79 -28.61
N GLY A 620 2.90 9.76 -29.09
CA GLY A 620 2.58 9.37 -30.48
C GLY A 620 2.57 7.85 -30.72
N THR A 621 2.80 7.03 -29.69
CA THR A 621 2.69 5.56 -29.72
C THR A 621 1.50 5.07 -28.90
N PRO A 622 1.11 3.80 -28.98
CA PRO A 622 0.06 3.21 -28.13
C PRO A 622 0.33 3.30 -26.62
N TYR A 623 1.56 3.52 -26.19
CA TYR A 623 1.93 3.73 -24.78
C TYR A 623 1.90 5.21 -24.37
N GLY A 624 1.62 6.15 -25.28
CA GLY A 624 1.74 7.60 -25.10
C GLY A 624 0.60 8.26 -24.29
N HIS A 625 -0.24 7.53 -23.60
CA HIS A 625 -1.28 8.03 -22.69
C HIS A 625 -1.32 7.22 -21.41
N PRO A 626 -1.84 7.74 -20.29
CA PRO A 626 -2.04 6.97 -19.06
C PRO A 626 -2.93 5.74 -19.28
N VAL A 627 -2.78 4.70 -18.48
CA VAL A 627 -3.72 3.57 -18.46
C VAL A 627 -5.15 4.01 -18.15
N LEU A 628 -5.30 5.02 -17.30
CA LEU A 628 -6.59 5.65 -16.99
C LEU A 628 -7.14 6.48 -18.18
N GLY A 629 -6.35 6.75 -19.19
CA GLY A 629 -6.73 7.54 -20.35
C GLY A 629 -6.47 9.03 -20.20
N THR A 630 -7.08 9.79 -21.06
CA THR A 630 -7.06 11.26 -21.06
C THR A 630 -8.48 11.78 -20.75
N VAL A 631 -8.58 13.02 -20.29
CA VAL A 631 -9.90 13.65 -19.99
C VAL A 631 -10.79 13.61 -21.23
N ALA A 632 -10.27 14.04 -22.39
CA ALA A 632 -11.00 14.06 -23.64
C ALA A 632 -11.37 12.64 -24.12
N GLY A 633 -10.44 11.68 -23.97
CA GLY A 633 -10.67 10.29 -24.28
C GLY A 633 -11.77 9.67 -23.44
N ILE A 634 -11.69 9.83 -22.11
CA ILE A 634 -12.71 9.36 -21.17
C ILE A 634 -14.07 9.99 -21.48
N ASP A 635 -14.13 11.29 -21.75
CA ASP A 635 -15.39 11.99 -22.05
C ASP A 635 -16.02 11.49 -23.36
N ALA A 636 -15.24 11.10 -24.35
CA ALA A 636 -15.69 10.58 -25.62
C ALA A 636 -16.15 9.10 -25.61
N ILE A 637 -15.80 8.32 -24.58
CA ILE A 637 -16.21 6.91 -24.45
C ILE A 637 -17.72 6.80 -24.22
N THR A 638 -18.38 5.99 -25.00
CA THR A 638 -19.80 5.61 -24.89
C THR A 638 -19.92 4.21 -24.25
N LEU A 639 -21.11 3.85 -23.78
CA LEU A 639 -21.41 2.51 -23.27
C LEU A 639 -21.28 1.45 -24.37
N ASP A 640 -21.59 1.80 -25.60
CA ASP A 640 -21.47 0.91 -26.78
C ASP A 640 -20.01 0.62 -27.14
N ASP A 641 -19.13 1.59 -26.93
CA ASP A 641 -17.66 1.36 -27.03
C ASP A 641 -17.17 0.34 -26.01
N VAL A 642 -17.65 0.43 -24.78
CA VAL A 642 -17.34 -0.50 -23.70
C VAL A 642 -17.82 -1.92 -24.03
N LYS A 643 -19.04 -2.07 -24.51
CA LYS A 643 -19.62 -3.34 -24.96
C LYS A 643 -18.81 -3.95 -26.10
N GLN A 644 -18.44 -3.13 -27.06
CA GLN A 644 -17.70 -3.55 -28.26
C GLN A 644 -16.28 -3.96 -27.89
N PHE A 645 -15.61 -3.20 -27.01
CA PHE A 645 -14.27 -3.51 -26.49
C PHE A 645 -14.30 -4.81 -25.70
N TRP A 646 -15.25 -5.01 -24.80
CA TRP A 646 -15.46 -6.25 -24.06
C TRP A 646 -15.59 -7.46 -25.00
N LYS A 647 -16.43 -7.35 -26.01
CA LYS A 647 -16.67 -8.42 -26.97
C LYS A 647 -15.43 -8.80 -27.78
N SER A 648 -14.61 -7.83 -28.12
CA SER A 648 -13.41 -8.00 -28.93
C SER A 648 -12.17 -8.37 -28.14
N ALA A 649 -12.01 -7.81 -26.96
CA ALA A 649 -10.82 -7.93 -26.13
C ALA A 649 -10.86 -9.15 -25.21
N TYR A 650 -12.01 -9.47 -24.62
CA TYR A 650 -12.16 -10.57 -23.68
C TYR A 650 -12.72 -11.82 -24.33
N ALA A 651 -12.10 -12.20 -25.44
CA ALA A 651 -12.46 -13.37 -26.23
C ALA A 651 -11.73 -14.65 -25.78
N GLN A 652 -12.25 -15.79 -26.14
CA GLN A 652 -11.73 -17.12 -25.77
C GLN A 652 -10.26 -17.35 -26.17
N GLY A 653 -9.84 -16.85 -27.33
CA GLY A 653 -8.45 -16.97 -27.81
C GLY A 653 -7.46 -15.99 -27.20
N ALA A 654 -7.94 -15.00 -26.45
CA ALA A 654 -7.10 -13.97 -25.83
C ALA A 654 -6.76 -14.24 -24.37
N VAL A 655 -7.41 -15.24 -23.73
CA VAL A 655 -7.26 -15.48 -22.30
C VAL A 655 -6.19 -16.53 -21.97
N LYS A 656 -5.31 -16.23 -21.07
CA LYS A 656 -4.44 -17.16 -20.33
C LYS A 656 -5.01 -17.39 -18.95
N VAL A 657 -5.20 -18.64 -18.57
CA VAL A 657 -5.86 -19.05 -17.33
C VAL A 657 -4.84 -19.60 -16.36
N GLY A 658 -4.77 -19.08 -15.19
CA GLY A 658 -3.99 -19.61 -14.09
C GLY A 658 -4.84 -19.85 -12.86
N ILE A 659 -4.57 -20.92 -12.09
CA ILE A 659 -5.25 -21.24 -10.84
C ILE A 659 -4.26 -21.80 -9.82
N SER A 660 -4.37 -21.37 -8.57
CA SER A 660 -3.50 -21.80 -7.47
C SER A 660 -4.28 -22.12 -6.21
N GLY A 661 -3.71 -22.94 -5.33
CA GLY A 661 -4.29 -23.34 -4.05
C GLY A 661 -4.53 -24.85 -3.96
N ASP A 662 -5.40 -25.29 -3.05
CA ASP A 662 -5.88 -26.66 -2.96
C ASP A 662 -6.93 -26.98 -4.07
N VAL A 663 -6.41 -26.96 -5.29
CA VAL A 663 -7.18 -27.07 -6.55
C VAL A 663 -7.45 -28.52 -6.91
N SER A 664 -8.70 -28.89 -7.07
CA SER A 664 -9.15 -30.14 -7.67
C SER A 664 -9.30 -30.02 -9.19
N ASP A 665 -9.21 -31.13 -9.89
CA ASP A 665 -9.43 -31.22 -11.34
C ASP A 665 -10.88 -30.80 -11.72
N ALA A 666 -11.86 -31.08 -10.83
CA ALA A 666 -13.25 -30.65 -10.99
C ALA A 666 -13.37 -29.11 -10.93
N MET A 667 -12.59 -28.42 -10.08
CA MET A 667 -12.58 -26.96 -10.02
C MET A 667 -12.03 -26.35 -11.32
N THR A 668 -10.96 -26.93 -11.85
CA THR A 668 -10.35 -26.53 -13.11
C THR A 668 -11.33 -26.76 -14.29
N ALA A 669 -12.02 -27.91 -14.31
CA ALA A 669 -13.03 -28.22 -15.33
C ALA A 669 -14.22 -27.25 -15.27
N THR A 670 -14.71 -26.93 -14.07
CA THR A 670 -15.80 -25.97 -13.87
C THR A 670 -15.43 -24.56 -14.35
N LEU A 671 -14.21 -24.12 -14.06
CA LEU A 671 -13.72 -22.81 -14.50
C LEU A 671 -13.60 -22.75 -16.03
N THR A 672 -12.97 -23.74 -16.65
CA THR A 672 -12.75 -23.80 -18.10
C THR A 672 -14.08 -23.96 -18.89
N GLN A 673 -15.01 -24.75 -18.36
CA GLN A 673 -16.36 -24.86 -18.93
C GLN A 673 -17.10 -23.53 -18.87
N ALA A 674 -16.93 -22.77 -17.81
CA ALA A 674 -17.53 -21.46 -17.65
C ALA A 674 -16.91 -20.43 -18.63
N LEU A 675 -15.58 -20.43 -18.82
CA LEU A 675 -14.87 -19.55 -19.77
C LEU A 675 -15.22 -19.81 -21.24
N GLY A 676 -15.80 -21.00 -21.57
CA GLY A 676 -16.39 -21.30 -22.89
C GLY A 676 -17.54 -20.42 -23.30
N LYS A 677 -18.13 -19.67 -22.41
CA LYS A 677 -19.17 -18.66 -22.68
C LYS A 677 -18.61 -17.27 -23.02
N LEU A 678 -17.28 -17.06 -22.93
CA LEU A 678 -16.65 -15.85 -23.45
C LEU A 678 -16.93 -15.69 -24.95
N PRO A 679 -16.92 -14.47 -25.49
CA PRO A 679 -17.01 -14.23 -26.92
C PRO A 679 -16.03 -15.10 -27.71
N ALA A 680 -16.53 -15.78 -28.74
CA ALA A 680 -15.66 -16.54 -29.64
C ALA A 680 -14.74 -15.60 -30.44
N GLY A 681 -13.49 -15.97 -30.64
CA GLY A 681 -12.55 -15.21 -31.42
C GLY A 681 -11.16 -15.18 -30.85
N PRO A 682 -10.18 -14.69 -31.59
CA PRO A 682 -8.75 -14.63 -31.17
C PRO A 682 -8.45 -13.50 -30.19
N GLY A 683 -9.38 -12.59 -29.93
CA GLY A 683 -9.10 -11.36 -29.21
C GLY A 683 -8.63 -10.23 -30.12
N LEU A 684 -8.28 -9.09 -29.52
CA LEU A 684 -7.72 -7.95 -30.26
C LEU A 684 -6.31 -8.30 -30.79
N PRO A 685 -5.93 -7.75 -31.94
CA PRO A 685 -4.58 -7.90 -32.47
C PRO A 685 -3.55 -7.43 -31.47
N ALA A 686 -2.46 -8.15 -31.37
CA ALA A 686 -1.31 -7.77 -30.56
C ALA A 686 -0.79 -6.39 -31.01
N THR A 687 -0.52 -5.50 -30.08
CA THR A 687 0.09 -4.20 -30.35
C THR A 687 1.46 -4.36 -30.98
N VAL A 688 1.80 -3.49 -31.90
CA VAL A 688 3.17 -3.33 -32.38
C VAL A 688 4.05 -2.81 -31.25
N LYS A 689 5.27 -3.35 -31.10
CA LYS A 689 6.25 -2.88 -30.12
C LYS A 689 6.45 -1.36 -30.28
N PRO A 690 6.13 -0.55 -29.28
CA PRO A 690 6.27 0.89 -29.41
C PRO A 690 7.73 1.32 -29.37
N ALA A 691 8.11 2.24 -30.24
CA ALA A 691 9.41 2.88 -30.23
C ALA A 691 9.37 4.11 -29.32
N GLY A 692 10.07 4.05 -28.21
CA GLY A 692 10.21 5.19 -27.31
C GLY A 692 11.09 6.29 -27.92
N ARG A 693 10.70 7.54 -27.74
CA ARG A 693 11.46 8.71 -28.17
C ARG A 693 12.75 8.87 -27.35
N LYS A 694 13.86 8.87 -28.01
CA LYS A 694 15.17 9.14 -27.39
C LYS A 694 15.41 10.66 -27.34
N ALA A 695 15.62 11.16 -26.14
CA ALA A 695 15.93 12.57 -25.90
C ALA A 695 17.28 12.97 -26.52
N GLN A 696 17.41 14.20 -26.94
CA GLN A 696 18.65 14.83 -27.44
C GLN A 696 19.22 15.77 -26.37
N GLY A 697 20.03 15.28 -25.48
CA GLY A 697 20.43 15.97 -24.26
C GLY A 697 19.40 15.76 -23.14
N LEU A 698 19.37 16.66 -22.18
CA LEU A 698 18.35 16.67 -21.11
C LEU A 698 17.13 17.47 -21.60
N GLU A 699 16.03 16.81 -21.82
CA GLU A 699 14.76 17.40 -22.18
C GLU A 699 13.85 17.44 -20.96
N VAL A 700 13.47 18.61 -20.50
CA VAL A 700 12.79 18.83 -19.22
C VAL A 700 11.38 19.33 -19.43
N GLU A 701 10.40 18.65 -18.89
CA GLU A 701 9.06 19.19 -18.68
C GLU A 701 8.91 19.56 -17.20
N ILE A 702 8.62 20.81 -16.92
CA ILE A 702 8.27 21.27 -15.57
C ILE A 702 6.76 21.44 -15.52
N ILE A 703 6.11 20.63 -14.70
CA ILE A 703 4.67 20.74 -14.45
C ILE A 703 4.46 21.73 -13.31
N GLU A 704 3.87 22.86 -13.66
CA GLU A 704 3.53 23.91 -12.70
C GLU A 704 2.30 23.52 -11.90
N LYS A 705 2.51 23.26 -10.62
CA LYS A 705 1.49 22.85 -9.67
C LYS A 705 1.72 23.48 -8.31
N ASN A 706 0.67 23.98 -7.65
CA ASN A 706 0.76 24.46 -6.28
C ASN A 706 0.99 23.31 -5.32
N THR A 707 2.23 23.00 -5.03
CA THR A 707 2.68 21.89 -4.17
C THR A 707 3.71 22.38 -3.14
N ARG A 708 3.86 21.66 -2.04
CA ARG A 708 4.82 21.96 -0.97
C ARG A 708 6.23 21.41 -1.26
N ALA A 709 6.32 20.39 -2.03
CA ALA A 709 7.56 19.72 -2.34
C ALA A 709 7.67 19.46 -3.86
N THR A 710 8.85 19.27 -4.37
CA THR A 710 9.15 19.01 -5.78
C THR A 710 9.39 17.53 -6.02
N ALA A 711 8.61 16.91 -6.86
CA ALA A 711 8.82 15.53 -7.32
C ALA A 711 9.58 15.53 -8.66
N ILE A 712 10.50 14.59 -8.82
CA ILE A 712 11.33 14.47 -10.03
C ILE A 712 11.30 13.00 -10.51
N SER A 713 10.96 12.78 -11.75
CA SER A 713 11.16 11.52 -12.45
C SER A 713 11.92 11.76 -13.75
N PHE A 714 12.91 10.94 -14.04
CA PHE A 714 13.64 11.03 -15.31
C PHE A 714 14.09 9.66 -15.82
N GLY A 715 14.27 9.55 -17.11
CA GLY A 715 14.67 8.29 -17.72
C GLY A 715 14.75 8.30 -19.22
N LEU A 716 14.86 7.11 -19.78
CA LEU A 716 14.99 6.87 -21.22
C LEU A 716 14.22 5.59 -21.63
N PRO A 717 13.77 5.47 -22.88
CA PRO A 717 13.14 4.26 -23.37
C PRO A 717 14.11 3.08 -23.29
N LEU A 718 13.67 1.97 -22.73
CA LEU A 718 14.45 0.75 -22.58
C LEU A 718 13.84 -0.38 -23.42
N GLU A 719 14.59 -0.93 -24.31
CA GLU A 719 14.18 -2.03 -25.17
C GLU A 719 14.41 -3.42 -24.55
N VAL A 720 15.07 -3.47 -23.40
CA VAL A 720 15.35 -4.67 -22.63
C VAL A 720 14.12 -5.10 -21.84
N THR A 721 13.52 -6.22 -22.20
CA THR A 721 12.44 -6.91 -21.49
C THR A 721 12.97 -8.20 -20.89
N ARG A 722 12.15 -9.00 -20.23
CA ARG A 722 12.53 -10.28 -19.60
C ARG A 722 13.05 -11.33 -20.60
N THR A 723 12.81 -11.14 -21.90
CA THR A 723 13.34 -11.97 -22.99
C THR A 723 14.76 -11.58 -23.41
N HIS A 724 15.24 -10.41 -23.01
CA HIS A 724 16.55 -9.91 -23.44
C HIS A 724 17.66 -10.52 -22.59
N PRO A 725 18.79 -10.97 -23.18
CA PRO A 725 19.90 -11.56 -22.41
C PRO A 725 20.50 -10.65 -21.35
N ASP A 726 20.46 -9.34 -21.53
CA ASP A 726 20.98 -8.35 -20.57
C ASP A 726 19.97 -7.99 -19.46
N PHE A 727 18.77 -8.59 -19.44
CA PHE A 727 17.75 -8.30 -18.43
C PHE A 727 18.24 -8.56 -17.00
N PRO A 728 18.84 -9.73 -16.67
CA PRO A 728 19.37 -9.98 -15.32
C PRO A 728 20.50 -9.02 -14.93
N ALA A 729 21.32 -8.59 -15.90
CA ALA A 729 22.42 -7.64 -15.68
C ALA A 729 21.88 -6.25 -15.33
N LEU A 730 20.90 -5.76 -16.07
CA LEU A 730 20.26 -4.46 -15.79
C LEU A 730 19.39 -4.53 -14.51
N TRP A 731 18.80 -5.66 -14.22
CA TRP A 731 18.08 -5.86 -12.95
C TRP A 731 19.03 -5.74 -11.75
N LEU A 732 20.22 -6.31 -11.84
CA LEU A 732 21.26 -6.17 -10.84
C LEU A 732 21.72 -4.70 -10.73
N ALA A 733 22.00 -4.05 -11.85
CA ALA A 733 22.43 -2.66 -11.88
C ALA A 733 21.40 -1.70 -11.25
N LYS A 734 20.09 -1.86 -11.57
CA LYS A 734 19.04 -1.03 -10.99
C LYS A 734 18.87 -1.30 -9.50
N THR A 735 19.04 -2.55 -9.05
CA THR A 735 18.93 -2.93 -7.64
C THR A 735 20.03 -2.26 -6.82
N TRP A 736 21.28 -2.30 -7.30
CA TRP A 736 22.38 -1.55 -6.68
C TRP A 736 22.13 -0.04 -6.67
N LEU A 737 21.68 0.51 -7.81
CA LEU A 737 21.49 1.95 -7.96
C LEU A 737 20.35 2.48 -7.08
N GLY A 738 19.20 1.81 -7.08
CA GLY A 738 18.01 2.33 -6.42
C GLY A 738 16.91 1.29 -6.22
N GLU A 739 17.15 0.21 -5.43
CA GLU A 739 16.13 -0.75 -5.11
C GLU A 739 15.01 -0.12 -4.30
N HIS A 740 13.79 -0.45 -4.65
CA HIS A 740 12.59 0.13 -4.06
C HIS A 740 12.55 -0.11 -2.55
N ARG A 741 12.53 0.96 -1.77
CA ARG A 741 12.48 0.98 -0.31
C ARG A 741 13.65 0.25 0.39
N ALA A 742 14.75 0.05 -0.31
CA ALA A 742 15.99 -0.50 0.25
C ALA A 742 16.94 0.65 0.62
N SER A 743 17.15 0.83 1.90
CA SER A 743 17.99 1.92 2.45
C SER A 743 19.47 1.79 2.08
N ASN A 744 19.92 0.61 1.71
CA ASN A 744 21.30 0.35 1.26
C ASN A 744 21.51 0.56 -0.25
N SER A 745 20.46 0.90 -1.01
CA SER A 745 20.64 1.23 -2.41
C SER A 745 21.40 2.55 -2.59
N TYR A 746 22.18 2.64 -3.66
CA TYR A 746 23.19 3.68 -3.81
C TYR A 746 22.60 5.10 -3.85
N LEU A 747 21.56 5.34 -4.62
CA LEU A 747 20.89 6.66 -4.66
C LEU A 747 20.29 7.03 -3.29
N TYR A 748 19.68 6.06 -2.60
CA TYR A 748 19.15 6.27 -1.26
C TYR A 748 20.25 6.73 -0.29
N GLN A 749 21.42 6.07 -0.31
CA GLN A 749 22.59 6.45 0.47
C GLN A 749 23.08 7.87 0.11
N ARG A 750 23.12 8.19 -1.18
CA ARG A 750 23.71 9.43 -1.69
C ARG A 750 22.80 10.66 -1.53
N ILE A 751 21.50 10.49 -1.63
CA ILE A 751 20.53 11.60 -1.60
C ILE A 751 19.86 11.72 -0.22
N ARG A 752 19.37 10.60 0.31
CA ARG A 752 18.66 10.60 1.59
C ARG A 752 19.62 10.50 2.79
N GLU A 753 20.46 9.47 2.85
CA GLU A 753 21.22 9.15 4.08
C GLU A 753 22.28 10.22 4.39
N ILE A 754 23.17 10.51 3.47
CA ILE A 754 24.26 11.44 3.75
C ILE A 754 23.84 12.91 3.60
N ARG A 755 22.80 13.20 2.82
CA ARG A 755 22.36 14.57 2.54
C ARG A 755 21.03 14.97 3.19
N GLY A 756 20.19 14.03 3.58
CA GLY A 756 18.91 14.29 4.26
C GLY A 756 17.88 15.01 3.39
N MET A 757 17.91 14.82 2.06
CA MET A 757 17.15 15.67 1.15
C MET A 757 15.68 15.22 0.98
N ASN A 758 15.41 13.94 1.12
CA ASN A 758 14.10 13.33 0.91
C ASN A 758 13.95 11.98 1.64
N TYR A 759 12.94 11.20 1.25
CA TYR A 759 12.56 9.96 1.89
C TYR A 759 13.00 8.70 1.12
N GLY A 760 13.59 8.83 -0.06
CA GLY A 760 14.10 7.72 -0.86
C GLY A 760 14.21 8.03 -2.34
N ASP A 761 15.04 7.27 -3.04
CA ASP A 761 15.35 7.46 -4.43
C ASP A 761 15.50 6.09 -5.09
N TYR A 762 14.76 5.85 -6.14
CA TYR A 762 14.59 4.52 -6.70
C TYR A 762 14.85 4.48 -8.22
N ALA A 763 15.28 3.32 -8.69
CA ALA A 763 15.51 3.05 -10.11
C ALA A 763 14.70 1.83 -10.57
N TYR A 764 14.13 1.88 -11.75
CA TYR A 764 13.36 0.80 -12.36
C TYR A 764 13.77 0.53 -13.80
N ILE A 765 13.61 -0.70 -14.22
CA ILE A 765 13.73 -1.13 -15.62
C ILE A 765 12.44 -1.78 -16.14
N GLU A 766 11.45 -1.94 -15.31
CA GLU A 766 10.07 -2.35 -15.62
C GLU A 766 9.08 -1.39 -14.98
N ALA A 767 7.91 -1.26 -15.55
CA ALA A 767 6.82 -0.46 -15.02
C ALA A 767 6.51 -0.81 -13.56
N PHE A 768 6.48 0.17 -12.71
CA PHE A 768 6.17 0.06 -11.28
C PHE A 768 5.10 1.08 -10.88
N PRO A 769 3.84 0.89 -11.29
CA PRO A 769 2.74 1.79 -10.94
C PRO A 769 2.44 1.68 -9.45
N ARG A 770 1.96 2.76 -8.89
CA ARG A 770 1.56 2.87 -7.47
C ARG A 770 2.69 2.55 -6.48
N GLY A 771 3.93 2.91 -6.80
CA GLY A 771 5.12 2.68 -5.97
C GLY A 771 5.04 3.28 -4.58
N MET A 772 4.16 4.27 -4.34
CA MET A 772 3.90 4.82 -3.00
C MET A 772 3.28 3.79 -2.06
N VAL A 773 2.48 2.85 -2.55
CA VAL A 773 1.72 1.90 -1.74
C VAL A 773 2.15 0.45 -1.97
N GLN A 774 2.89 0.16 -3.02
CA GLN A 774 3.38 -1.18 -3.33
C GLN A 774 4.82 -1.37 -2.82
N PHE A 775 5.12 -2.53 -2.30
CA PHE A 775 6.48 -2.93 -1.89
C PHE A 775 7.20 -3.68 -3.02
N PHE A 776 6.48 -4.44 -3.81
CA PHE A 776 6.96 -5.14 -4.99
C PHE A 776 6.12 -4.78 -6.21
N PRO A 777 6.68 -4.84 -7.41
CA PRO A 777 5.89 -4.73 -8.62
C PRO A 777 4.79 -5.81 -8.63
N ASN A 778 3.57 -5.44 -8.97
CA ASN A 778 2.54 -6.42 -9.23
C ASN A 778 2.92 -7.25 -10.46
N PRO A 779 2.71 -8.55 -10.45
CA PRO A 779 2.74 -9.33 -11.67
C PRO A 779 1.62 -8.92 -12.64
N ASN A 780 1.71 -9.34 -13.86
CA ASN A 780 0.74 -9.08 -14.92
C ASN A 780 0.74 -7.59 -15.35
N LEU A 781 1.93 -7.02 -15.45
CA LEU A 781 2.28 -5.73 -16.00
C LEU A 781 3.29 -5.88 -17.16
N GLY A 782 3.24 -6.97 -17.85
CA GLY A 782 4.13 -7.26 -18.97
C GLY A 782 3.99 -6.24 -20.10
N ARG A 783 5.12 -5.74 -20.62
CA ARG A 783 5.21 -4.74 -21.71
C ARG A 783 6.25 -5.16 -22.74
N LYS A 784 5.98 -4.88 -23.98
CA LYS A 784 6.89 -5.09 -25.11
C LYS A 784 8.05 -4.09 -25.16
N ALA A 785 7.91 -2.95 -24.55
CA ALA A 785 8.94 -1.93 -24.36
C ALA A 785 8.82 -1.34 -22.96
N GLN A 786 9.93 -1.02 -22.35
CA GLN A 786 10.05 -0.59 -20.96
C GLN A 786 10.69 0.81 -20.86
N LEU A 787 10.77 1.35 -19.70
CA LEU A 787 11.40 2.61 -19.37
C LEU A 787 12.45 2.35 -18.28
N PHE A 788 13.69 2.75 -18.52
CA PHE A 788 14.62 2.98 -17.42
C PHE A 788 14.23 4.29 -16.76
N GLU A 789 13.89 4.24 -15.50
CA GLU A 789 13.38 5.38 -14.75
C GLU A 789 14.12 5.53 -13.43
N ILE A 790 14.49 6.75 -13.09
CA ILE A 790 14.89 7.14 -11.73
C ILE A 790 13.81 8.05 -11.16
N TRP A 791 13.32 7.66 -10.03
CA TRP A 791 12.30 8.36 -9.25
C TRP A 791 12.92 8.94 -7.99
N ILE A 792 13.05 10.25 -7.92
CA ILE A 792 13.44 11.02 -6.74
C ILE A 792 12.17 11.45 -6.02
N ARG A 793 11.96 10.90 -4.83
CA ARG A 793 10.83 11.27 -3.98
C ARG A 793 10.88 12.75 -3.60
N PRO A 794 9.75 13.36 -3.22
CA PRO A 794 9.68 14.81 -3.06
C PRO A 794 10.76 15.41 -2.18
N VAL A 795 11.42 16.42 -2.71
CA VAL A 795 12.44 17.24 -2.04
C VAL A 795 11.89 18.64 -1.79
N ALA A 796 12.48 19.36 -0.83
CA ALA A 796 12.21 20.76 -0.66
C ALA A 796 12.48 21.52 -1.99
N PRO A 797 11.65 22.49 -2.41
CA PRO A 797 11.80 23.18 -3.70
C PRO A 797 13.19 23.76 -3.94
N ASP A 798 13.86 24.27 -2.92
CA ASP A 798 15.22 24.83 -3.02
C ASP A 798 16.27 23.75 -3.31
N ASN A 799 16.01 22.50 -2.95
CA ASN A 799 16.91 21.38 -3.16
C ASN A 799 16.69 20.65 -4.50
N ALA A 800 15.62 20.93 -5.23
CA ALA A 800 15.23 20.19 -6.43
C ALA A 800 16.33 20.18 -7.52
N HIS A 801 16.93 21.31 -7.82
CA HIS A 801 18.02 21.45 -8.79
C HIS A 801 19.26 20.65 -8.32
N PHE A 802 19.57 20.71 -7.05
CA PHE A 802 20.71 19.98 -6.49
C PHE A 802 20.44 18.46 -6.48
N ALA A 803 19.25 18.03 -6.13
CA ALA A 803 18.86 16.61 -6.12
C ALA A 803 18.97 15.98 -7.52
N LEU A 804 18.50 16.68 -8.54
CA LEU A 804 18.66 16.26 -9.93
C LEU A 804 20.15 16.11 -10.30
N ARG A 805 20.98 17.06 -9.92
CA ARG A 805 22.44 17.01 -10.16
C ARG A 805 23.11 15.84 -9.45
N VAL A 806 22.76 15.58 -8.20
CA VAL A 806 23.26 14.42 -7.47
C VAL A 806 22.90 13.14 -8.22
N ALA A 807 21.63 12.94 -8.56
CA ALA A 807 21.17 11.73 -9.22
C ALA A 807 21.84 11.53 -10.59
N LEU A 808 22.00 12.60 -11.38
CA LEU A 808 22.68 12.54 -12.67
C LEU A 808 24.19 12.29 -12.51
N THR A 809 24.82 12.86 -11.49
CA THR A 809 26.22 12.60 -11.14
C THR A 809 26.43 11.12 -10.79
N GLU A 810 25.57 10.57 -9.94
CA GLU A 810 25.71 9.19 -9.48
C GLU A 810 25.37 8.19 -10.61
N LEU A 811 24.38 8.49 -11.45
CA LEU A 811 24.13 7.72 -12.67
C LEU A 811 25.31 7.82 -13.65
N GLY A 812 25.91 8.99 -13.81
CA GLY A 812 27.10 9.19 -14.62
C GLY A 812 28.28 8.36 -14.11
N LYS A 813 28.55 8.38 -12.81
CA LYS A 813 29.60 7.56 -12.18
C LYS A 813 29.36 6.07 -12.43
N LEU A 814 28.12 5.59 -12.30
CA LEU A 814 27.77 4.19 -12.60
C LEU A 814 28.03 3.82 -14.04
N ILE A 815 27.72 4.68 -14.99
CA ILE A 815 27.94 4.45 -16.43
C ILE A 815 29.44 4.46 -16.78
N ASP A 816 30.19 5.43 -16.24
CA ASP A 816 31.61 5.62 -16.56
C ASP A 816 32.50 4.57 -15.88
N ASN A 817 32.27 4.28 -14.61
CA ASN A 817 33.12 3.43 -13.80
C ASN A 817 32.59 1.99 -13.67
N GLY A 818 31.28 1.77 -13.82
CA GLY A 818 30.62 0.49 -13.56
C GLY A 818 30.54 0.17 -12.06
N LEU A 819 30.07 -1.01 -11.76
CA LEU A 819 30.10 -1.60 -10.42
C LEU A 819 31.51 -2.14 -10.11
N THR A 820 31.92 -2.06 -8.88
CA THR A 820 33.08 -2.79 -8.37
C THR A 820 32.78 -4.29 -8.28
N GLN A 821 33.80 -5.12 -8.11
CA GLN A 821 33.62 -6.56 -7.93
C GLN A 821 32.83 -6.87 -6.64
N ASP A 822 32.99 -6.06 -5.60
CA ASP A 822 32.31 -6.21 -4.30
C ASP A 822 30.84 -5.79 -4.40
N ASP A 823 30.56 -4.65 -5.00
CA ASP A 823 29.19 -4.19 -5.29
C ASP A 823 28.39 -5.23 -6.09
N PHE A 824 29.03 -5.76 -7.12
CA PHE A 824 28.47 -6.82 -7.95
C PHE A 824 28.17 -8.08 -7.14
N ALA A 825 29.15 -8.58 -6.37
CA ALA A 825 28.99 -9.81 -5.61
C ALA A 825 27.91 -9.67 -4.55
N THR A 826 27.93 -8.57 -3.79
CA THR A 826 26.94 -8.30 -2.74
C THR A 826 25.52 -8.19 -3.31
N THR A 827 25.35 -7.43 -4.38
CA THR A 827 24.03 -7.23 -5.00
C THR A 827 23.52 -8.50 -5.68
N ARG A 828 24.40 -9.28 -6.30
CA ARG A 828 24.05 -10.58 -6.88
C ARG A 828 23.57 -11.57 -5.81
N ASP A 829 24.32 -11.67 -4.70
CA ASP A 829 24.01 -12.58 -3.62
C ASP A 829 22.68 -12.20 -2.92
N TYR A 830 22.41 -10.90 -2.80
CA TYR A 830 21.10 -10.38 -2.39
C TYR A 830 19.99 -10.87 -3.35
N LEU A 831 20.14 -10.63 -4.65
CA LEU A 831 19.11 -10.94 -5.63
C LEU A 831 18.85 -12.44 -5.77
N MET A 832 19.91 -13.28 -5.66
CA MET A 832 19.81 -14.75 -5.68
C MET A 832 18.90 -15.31 -4.58
N LYS A 833 18.75 -14.56 -3.48
CA LYS A 833 17.86 -14.87 -2.36
C LYS A 833 16.53 -14.11 -2.44
N ASN A 834 16.58 -12.82 -2.76
CA ASN A 834 15.43 -11.91 -2.77
C ASN A 834 14.36 -12.30 -3.81
N VAL A 835 14.74 -12.95 -4.88
CA VAL A 835 13.78 -13.46 -5.87
C VAL A 835 12.70 -14.39 -5.27
N PHE A 836 13.01 -15.12 -4.21
CA PHE A 836 12.02 -15.94 -3.48
C PHE A 836 11.07 -15.09 -2.64
N VAL A 837 11.56 -13.98 -2.10
CA VAL A 837 10.73 -13.02 -1.33
C VAL A 837 9.77 -12.30 -2.27
N MET A 838 10.20 -11.96 -3.47
CA MET A 838 9.36 -11.33 -4.51
C MET A 838 8.22 -12.26 -4.98
N THR A 839 8.41 -13.56 -4.89
CA THR A 839 7.44 -14.60 -5.29
C THR A 839 6.85 -15.36 -4.09
N SER A 840 6.77 -14.71 -2.92
CA SER A 840 6.37 -15.39 -1.68
C SER A 840 4.88 -15.67 -1.55
N THR A 841 4.01 -14.95 -2.25
CA THR A 841 2.56 -15.16 -2.19
C THR A 841 2.05 -16.00 -3.38
N GLN A 842 0.95 -16.74 -3.21
CA GLN A 842 0.28 -17.45 -4.31
C GLN A 842 -0.08 -16.51 -5.47
N ASP A 843 -0.47 -15.28 -5.19
CA ASP A 843 -0.80 -14.28 -6.21
C ASP A 843 0.41 -13.90 -7.06
N GLN A 844 1.54 -13.70 -6.41
CA GLN A 844 2.80 -13.37 -7.08
C GLN A 844 3.31 -14.58 -7.89
N GLN A 845 3.34 -15.76 -7.29
CA GLN A 845 3.77 -16.99 -7.97
C GLN A 845 2.94 -17.26 -9.23
N LEU A 846 1.62 -17.22 -9.10
CA LEU A 846 0.72 -17.44 -10.23
C LEU A 846 0.83 -16.33 -11.28
N GLY A 847 0.96 -15.11 -10.84
CA GLY A 847 1.07 -13.95 -11.71
C GLY A 847 2.39 -13.94 -12.49
N TYR A 848 3.53 -14.20 -11.84
CA TYR A 848 4.84 -14.29 -12.51
C TYR A 848 4.92 -15.50 -13.47
N ALA A 849 4.21 -16.57 -13.15
CA ALA A 849 4.15 -17.73 -14.06
C ALA A 849 3.34 -17.41 -15.33
N LEU A 850 2.24 -16.68 -15.22
CA LEU A 850 1.47 -16.18 -16.37
C LEU A 850 2.28 -15.16 -17.18
N ASP A 851 3.05 -14.30 -16.53
CA ASP A 851 3.98 -13.38 -17.19
C ASP A 851 5.06 -14.14 -17.96
N SER A 852 5.60 -15.22 -17.39
CA SER A 852 6.58 -16.07 -18.06
C SER A 852 5.99 -16.73 -19.31
N GLN A 853 4.74 -17.19 -19.27
CA GLN A 853 4.02 -17.67 -20.45
C GLN A 853 3.78 -16.57 -21.48
N TRP A 854 3.50 -15.35 -21.05
CA TRP A 854 3.28 -14.22 -21.95
C TRP A 854 4.57 -13.78 -22.65
N TYR A 855 5.69 -13.72 -21.93
CA TYR A 855 7.01 -13.39 -22.47
C TYR A 855 7.64 -14.56 -23.23
N GLY A 856 7.17 -15.80 -23.04
CA GLY A 856 7.82 -17.00 -23.58
C GLY A 856 9.16 -17.32 -22.90
N THR A 857 9.30 -17.00 -21.61
CA THR A 857 10.51 -17.21 -20.80
C THR A 857 10.32 -18.41 -19.86
N PRO A 858 11.42 -18.98 -19.33
CA PRO A 858 11.35 -19.84 -18.13
C PRO A 858 10.63 -19.13 -16.99
N GLU A 859 10.19 -19.90 -16.01
CA GLU A 859 9.60 -19.41 -14.78
C GLU A 859 10.53 -18.33 -14.17
N PHE A 860 9.93 -17.25 -13.66
CA PHE A 860 10.65 -16.00 -13.28
C PHE A 860 11.80 -16.24 -12.29
N THR A 861 11.57 -17.04 -11.24
CA THR A 861 12.59 -17.36 -10.24
C THR A 861 13.78 -18.10 -10.89
N LYS A 862 13.47 -19.04 -11.78
CA LYS A 862 14.48 -19.78 -12.54
C LYS A 862 15.23 -18.86 -13.53
N LEU A 863 14.50 -18.03 -14.27
CA LEU A 863 15.08 -17.06 -15.21
C LEU A 863 16.09 -16.15 -14.52
N MET A 864 15.72 -15.59 -13.38
CA MET A 864 16.56 -14.66 -12.63
C MET A 864 17.77 -15.37 -12.03
N ARG A 865 17.58 -16.51 -11.38
CA ARG A 865 18.69 -17.24 -10.75
C ARG A 865 19.68 -17.80 -11.75
N ASP A 866 19.20 -18.38 -12.84
CA ASP A 866 20.06 -18.91 -13.90
C ASP A 866 20.82 -17.77 -14.63
N GLY A 867 20.15 -16.62 -14.82
CA GLY A 867 20.77 -15.43 -15.36
C GLY A 867 21.84 -14.87 -14.44
N LEU A 868 21.48 -14.54 -13.19
CA LEU A 868 22.38 -13.96 -12.20
C LEU A 868 23.60 -14.84 -11.89
N SER A 869 23.43 -16.18 -11.86
CA SER A 869 24.54 -17.11 -11.56
C SER A 869 25.62 -17.13 -12.63
N LYS A 870 25.30 -16.74 -13.87
CA LYS A 870 26.22 -16.73 -15.01
C LYS A 870 26.91 -15.39 -15.21
N LEU A 871 26.40 -14.30 -14.59
CA LEU A 871 26.92 -12.97 -14.76
C LEU A 871 28.29 -12.78 -14.11
N THR A 872 29.12 -12.02 -14.78
CA THR A 872 30.33 -11.38 -14.24
C THR A 872 30.11 -9.89 -14.08
N VAL A 873 30.94 -9.22 -13.28
CA VAL A 873 30.92 -7.75 -13.16
C VAL A 873 31.11 -7.08 -14.53
N LEU A 874 31.87 -7.68 -15.43
CA LEU A 874 32.11 -7.17 -16.79
C LEU A 874 30.83 -7.20 -17.63
N ASP A 875 30.01 -8.24 -17.50
CA ASP A 875 28.73 -8.35 -18.21
C ASP A 875 27.77 -7.24 -17.76
N VAL A 876 27.70 -7.00 -16.45
CA VAL A 876 26.85 -5.96 -15.87
C VAL A 876 27.34 -4.59 -16.33
N ASN A 877 28.64 -4.31 -16.24
CA ASN A 877 29.21 -3.03 -16.62
C ASN A 877 29.09 -2.77 -18.13
N ARG A 878 29.18 -3.80 -18.96
CA ARG A 878 28.88 -3.73 -20.38
C ARG A 878 27.42 -3.37 -20.65
N ALA A 879 26.49 -4.04 -19.98
CA ALA A 879 25.05 -3.79 -20.12
C ALA A 879 24.68 -2.37 -19.68
N ILE A 880 25.26 -1.88 -18.58
CA ILE A 880 25.10 -0.50 -18.11
C ILE A 880 25.51 0.49 -19.21
N LYS A 881 26.71 0.35 -19.77
CA LYS A 881 27.23 1.24 -20.81
C LYS A 881 26.45 1.18 -22.12
N GLN A 882 25.88 0.02 -22.44
CA GLN A 882 25.13 -0.19 -23.67
C GLN A 882 23.70 0.39 -23.61
N HIS A 883 23.05 0.29 -22.45
CA HIS A 883 21.62 0.56 -22.33
C HIS A 883 21.26 1.83 -21.54
N LEU A 884 22.16 2.37 -20.71
CA LEU A 884 21.89 3.53 -19.87
C LEU A 884 22.63 4.78 -20.39
N SER A 885 22.09 5.94 -20.07
CA SER A 885 22.69 7.23 -20.38
C SER A 885 22.40 8.23 -19.26
N ALA A 886 23.37 9.05 -18.90
CA ALA A 886 23.20 10.19 -17.99
C ALA A 886 23.07 11.52 -18.78
N LYS A 887 23.11 11.50 -20.11
CA LYS A 887 23.19 12.69 -20.96
C LYS A 887 21.94 12.91 -21.82
N ASN A 888 21.29 11.83 -22.22
CA ASN A 888 20.14 11.85 -23.13
C ASN A 888 18.91 11.30 -22.40
N LEU A 889 18.24 12.17 -21.65
CA LEU A 889 17.17 11.80 -20.73
C LEU A 889 15.96 12.72 -20.87
N SER A 890 14.78 12.15 -20.79
CA SER A 890 13.55 12.90 -20.53
C SER A 890 13.42 13.09 -19.02
N VAL A 891 13.13 14.29 -18.59
CA VAL A 891 13.00 14.68 -17.17
C VAL A 891 11.65 15.33 -16.98
N VAL A 892 10.91 14.90 -15.97
CA VAL A 892 9.65 15.51 -15.53
C VAL A 892 9.80 15.99 -14.09
N ILE A 893 9.48 17.24 -13.86
CA ILE A 893 9.55 17.87 -12.54
C ILE A 893 8.21 18.50 -12.21
N VAL A 894 7.59 18.11 -11.11
CA VAL A 894 6.37 18.73 -10.58
C VAL A 894 6.78 19.76 -9.53
N ALA A 895 6.62 21.04 -9.79
CA ALA A 895 7.11 22.12 -8.93
C ALA A 895 6.12 23.29 -8.87
N LYS A 896 6.18 24.05 -7.78
CA LYS A 896 5.37 25.25 -7.59
C LYS A 896 5.88 26.46 -8.39
N ASP A 897 7.16 26.69 -8.39
CA ASP A 897 7.84 27.79 -9.10
C ASP A 897 8.52 27.24 -10.36
N ALA A 898 7.72 26.97 -11.37
CA ALA A 898 8.24 26.45 -12.63
C ALA A 898 9.13 27.46 -13.38
N ALA A 899 8.82 28.73 -13.32
CA ALA A 899 9.59 29.78 -13.98
C ALA A 899 10.99 29.95 -13.36
N GLY A 900 11.06 30.06 -12.03
CA GLY A 900 12.32 30.18 -11.32
C GLY A 900 13.18 28.92 -11.42
N LEU A 901 12.54 27.73 -11.43
CA LEU A 901 13.27 26.48 -11.64
C LEU A 901 13.80 26.37 -13.08
N LYS A 902 13.03 26.76 -14.09
CA LYS A 902 13.48 26.83 -15.49
C LYS A 902 14.68 27.76 -15.62
N GLU A 903 14.64 28.94 -15.04
CA GLU A 903 15.75 29.90 -15.06
C GLU A 903 17.03 29.27 -14.46
N LYS A 904 16.91 28.61 -13.29
CA LYS A 904 18.03 27.95 -12.62
C LYS A 904 18.62 26.82 -13.46
N LEU A 905 17.78 26.01 -14.09
CA LEU A 905 18.21 24.90 -14.94
C LEU A 905 18.92 25.36 -16.23
N VAL A 906 18.37 26.37 -16.91
CA VAL A 906 18.89 26.89 -18.18
C VAL A 906 20.14 27.75 -17.99
N SER A 907 20.23 28.49 -16.89
CA SER A 907 21.42 29.27 -16.57
C SER A 907 22.55 28.46 -15.96
N ASP A 908 22.35 27.19 -15.72
CA ASP A 908 23.27 26.37 -14.94
C ASP A 908 23.66 26.99 -13.60
N ALA A 909 22.70 27.72 -13.00
CA ALA A 909 22.90 28.39 -11.72
C ALA A 909 23.45 27.46 -10.66
N PHE A 910 24.39 27.90 -9.85
CA PHE A 910 24.89 27.13 -8.72
C PHE A 910 23.72 26.71 -7.81
N SER A 911 23.62 25.44 -7.51
CA SER A 911 22.59 24.88 -6.62
C SER A 911 23.22 24.56 -5.24
N PRO A 912 23.02 25.43 -4.23
CA PRO A 912 23.54 25.18 -2.90
C PRO A 912 22.70 24.16 -2.15
N ILE A 913 23.32 23.36 -1.33
CA ILE A 913 22.65 22.59 -0.27
C ILE A 913 23.02 23.18 1.08
N LYS A 914 22.07 23.19 2.01
CA LYS A 914 22.27 23.62 3.39
C LYS A 914 22.06 22.45 4.32
N TYR A 915 22.93 22.33 5.29
CA TYR A 915 22.85 21.31 6.33
C TYR A 915 22.65 21.97 7.69
N ASP A 916 21.92 21.34 8.52
CA ASP A 916 21.62 21.84 9.87
C ASP A 916 22.56 21.21 10.92
N GLY A 917 23.34 20.21 10.54
CA GLY A 917 24.37 19.56 11.33
C GLY A 917 25.72 19.59 10.62
N ASN A 918 26.80 19.23 11.34
CA ASN A 918 28.11 19.11 10.75
C ASN A 918 28.17 17.95 9.74
N LYS A 919 28.79 18.19 8.65
CA LYS A 919 29.05 17.16 7.64
C LYS A 919 30.56 17.02 7.39
N PRO A 920 31.01 15.85 7.00
CA PRO A 920 32.43 15.66 6.64
C PRO A 920 32.85 16.64 5.53
N GLN A 921 34.07 17.20 5.65
CA GLN A 921 34.57 18.19 4.69
C GLN A 921 34.60 17.63 3.24
N SER A 922 34.89 16.33 3.10
CA SER A 922 34.86 15.64 1.80
C SER A 922 33.49 15.68 1.11
N LEU A 923 32.40 15.56 1.89
CA LEU A 923 31.04 15.69 1.38
C LEU A 923 30.74 17.13 0.96
N LEU A 924 31.11 18.09 1.80
CA LEU A 924 30.92 19.53 1.50
C LEU A 924 31.70 19.96 0.23
N ASP A 925 32.88 19.41 0.02
CA ASP A 925 33.66 19.67 -1.20
C ASP A 925 33.07 18.99 -2.44
N GLU A 926 32.57 17.76 -2.30
CA GLU A 926 31.79 17.08 -3.36
C GLU A 926 30.54 17.88 -3.72
N ASP A 927 29.83 18.38 -2.72
CA ASP A 927 28.59 19.16 -2.92
C ASP A 927 28.83 20.48 -3.65
N LYS A 928 29.99 21.11 -3.45
CA LYS A 928 30.39 22.27 -4.23
C LYS A 928 30.58 21.92 -5.71
N VAL A 929 31.20 20.78 -5.98
CA VAL A 929 31.43 20.28 -7.34
C VAL A 929 30.10 19.94 -8.01
N ILE A 930 29.23 19.19 -7.33
CA ILE A 930 27.90 18.82 -7.81
C ILE A 930 27.02 20.06 -8.01
N GLY A 931 27.03 21.00 -7.06
CA GLY A 931 26.28 22.24 -7.14
C GLY A 931 26.71 23.17 -8.28
N ALA A 932 27.97 23.05 -8.74
CA ALA A 932 28.53 23.79 -9.86
C ALA A 932 28.46 23.01 -11.21
N MET A 933 27.98 21.75 -11.19
CA MET A 933 27.88 20.92 -12.38
C MET A 933 26.98 21.55 -13.45
N LYS A 934 27.49 21.67 -14.63
CA LYS A 934 26.74 22.19 -15.78
C LYS A 934 25.88 21.06 -16.37
N LEU A 935 24.60 21.27 -16.42
CA LEU A 935 23.64 20.36 -17.05
C LEU A 935 23.54 20.63 -18.57
N GLY A 936 23.86 21.84 -18.98
CA GLY A 936 23.83 22.25 -20.37
C GLY A 936 22.44 22.23 -21.02
N ILE A 937 21.41 22.43 -20.21
CA ILE A 937 20.02 22.40 -20.67
C ILE A 937 19.69 23.67 -21.45
N LYS A 938 19.36 23.49 -22.71
CA LYS A 938 19.00 24.59 -23.58
C LYS A 938 17.58 25.12 -23.24
N PRO A 939 17.31 26.44 -23.44
CA PRO A 939 15.99 27.05 -23.15
C PRO A 939 14.83 26.38 -23.88
N GLU A 940 15.02 25.93 -25.10
CA GLU A 940 14.06 25.23 -25.95
C GLU A 940 13.81 23.78 -25.50
N ALA A 941 14.73 23.20 -24.76
CA ALA A 941 14.58 21.86 -24.19
C ALA A 941 13.77 21.86 -22.86
N VAL A 942 13.36 23.04 -22.35
CA VAL A 942 12.56 23.16 -21.14
C VAL A 942 11.16 23.63 -21.45
N THR A 943 10.19 22.76 -21.34
CA THR A 943 8.77 23.04 -21.46
C THR A 943 8.16 23.26 -20.07
N VAL A 944 7.31 24.26 -19.91
CA VAL A 944 6.49 24.48 -18.70
C VAL A 944 5.05 24.16 -19.05
N THR A 945 4.46 23.21 -18.36
CA THR A 945 3.09 22.74 -18.56
C THR A 945 2.28 23.01 -17.29
N PRO A 946 1.23 23.81 -17.32
CA PRO A 946 0.29 23.91 -16.20
C PRO A 946 -0.30 22.52 -15.90
N ALA A 947 -0.37 22.11 -14.64
CA ALA A 947 -0.93 20.81 -14.23
C ALA A 947 -2.36 20.58 -14.77
N ALA A 948 -3.15 21.63 -14.96
CA ALA A 948 -4.48 21.56 -15.54
C ALA A 948 -4.49 21.07 -17.01
N GLN A 949 -3.40 21.21 -17.73
CA GLN A 949 -3.27 20.78 -19.12
C GLN A 949 -2.71 19.36 -19.27
N ALA A 950 -2.11 18.82 -18.21
CA ALA A 950 -1.63 17.47 -18.22
C ALA A 950 -2.80 16.48 -18.30
N PHE A 951 -2.72 15.53 -19.20
CA PHE A 951 -3.75 14.53 -19.47
C PHE A 951 -5.10 15.08 -19.99
N ALA A 952 -5.12 16.33 -20.43
CA ALA A 952 -6.35 16.94 -20.98
C ALA A 952 -6.74 16.27 -22.33
N ARG A 953 -5.74 15.91 -23.13
CA ARG A 953 -5.88 15.29 -24.47
C ARG A 953 -5.01 14.06 -24.60
#